data_eae85d1794ede06f2661931d6fe76a9a
#
_entry.id   eae85d1794ede06f2661931d6fe76a9a
#
_cell.length_a   1.000
_cell.length_b   1.000
_cell.length_c   1.000
_cell.angle_alpha   90.00
_cell.angle_beta   90.00
_cell.angle_gamma   90.00
#
_symmetry.space_group_name_H-M   'P 1'
#
loop_
_entity.id
_entity.type
_entity.pdbx_description
1 polymer ?
#
loop_
_entity_poly.entity_id
_entity_poly.type
_entity_poly.pdbx_seq_one_letter_code
_entity_poly.pdbx_strand_id
1 'polypeptide(L)'
;MATPRYLIGQGEKLSEEIARPPRGMGEKAHPYAFPEARRRLAPQWRRAGDALRCLPSLACPAGEAAIEMTLHPSYLAKSYYPGNLLRELGLFHLGSRAAHVVPEKVVSSRASERGQAQPAPVLYLGGKLDRLIAFSDEVENWMPREERVQEDFRKIETVTTPSRNRLKTLSDRFTDCDDVPLEVVLHSPDAVGGNAYVILAFQKFLRSLGVSCDIERTRHVGGLAFLPLRAPHDQIESILEFTFLRVLREAPRIVPFDPVTRSIGSAFPVQLPADDAVAADLTVAIFDGGLPANHGLDRWVTLHDAPGVGAAVASGQRHGLAVTSAFLFGPLTPDQPPSVPYTNVDHWRVYGEGDDDDFESFAILDRIEDVLTSRRYDFINISLGPSYAIEDDDVSPWTARLDQLLAGGDTVATIACGNNGAADQASRLHRIQPPSDGVNVLGVGASDGFAAGWQRAPYSAWGPGRSPGYVKPDLVAFGGCHGQPFLALSEVSPAGAQGTMGTSIAAPSAMRSGAGIRAQFTEGLWAPAVKALLVHHAAGELAKRSEIGWGLLSHGLGDLVLCNDYEAHIVYQRQMPTTGAVRLYLPVPPGLSGNVEIKATFSFYCAVDPEDAINYTRGGLDIQFRPDTTRIPPPYMKDGRLIRPTVPASESFFSAKNFYATEYMQRDDAQKWETTLTRAKTKRASSLVQPAFDVSYVARENGHGGARPSNMKFALVLTLRNRSARDLYDRVIVSSANRLQPMRPRLGVQVPLRLPR
;
A
#
# COMPACT_ATOMS: atom_id res chain seq x y z
N MET A 1 10.44 25.78 34.69
CA MET A 1 10.49 25.04 33.42
C MET A 1 9.20 25.33 32.67
N ALA A 2 9.23 25.60 31.34
CA ALA A 2 8.01 25.79 30.57
C ALA A 2 7.22 24.45 30.52
N THR A 3 5.91 24.53 30.65
CA THR A 3 5.05 23.34 30.56
C THR A 3 5.17 22.72 29.16
N PRO A 4 5.39 21.40 29.00
CA PRO A 4 5.46 20.76 27.71
C PRO A 4 4.16 20.97 26.90
N ARG A 5 4.29 21.33 25.62
CA ARG A 5 3.15 21.50 24.70
C ARG A 5 2.99 20.23 23.89
N TYR A 6 2.10 19.36 24.35
CA TYR A 6 1.78 18.10 23.65
C TYR A 6 0.91 18.31 22.43
N LEU A 7 0.76 17.27 21.60
CA LEU A 7 -0.23 17.22 20.50
C LEU A 7 -1.61 17.66 21.00
N ILE A 8 -2.35 18.34 20.14
CA ILE A 8 -3.74 18.76 20.40
C ILE A 8 -4.66 17.72 19.78
N GLY A 9 -5.47 17.09 20.60
CA GLY A 9 -6.48 16.12 20.18
C GLY A 9 -7.85 16.74 19.92
N GLN A 10 -8.80 15.85 19.58
CA GLN A 10 -10.21 16.20 19.37
C GLN A 10 -10.45 17.13 18.16
N GLY A 11 -9.57 17.09 17.16
CA GLY A 11 -9.73 17.87 15.93
C GLY A 11 -11.06 17.62 15.22
N GLU A 12 -11.63 16.41 15.33
CA GLU A 12 -12.91 16.05 14.77
C GLU A 12 -14.09 16.89 15.31
N LYS A 13 -13.95 17.53 16.46
CA LYS A 13 -14.93 18.49 16.99
C LYS A 13 -15.00 19.79 16.19
N LEU A 14 -14.00 20.04 15.33
CA LEU A 14 -13.98 21.12 14.36
C LEU A 14 -14.48 20.66 12.98
N SER A 15 -15.29 19.64 12.90
CA SER A 15 -15.81 19.13 11.64
C SER A 15 -17.32 19.15 11.55
N GLU A 16 -17.83 19.26 10.34
CA GLU A 16 -19.24 19.17 10.00
C GLU A 16 -19.48 18.30 8.77
N GLU A 17 -20.62 17.66 8.69
CA GLU A 17 -21.04 16.96 7.48
C GLU A 17 -21.68 17.96 6.51
N ILE A 18 -21.27 17.88 5.25
CA ILE A 18 -21.74 18.74 4.18
C ILE A 18 -22.26 17.92 3.00
N ALA A 19 -23.12 18.53 2.20
CA ALA A 19 -23.51 17.94 0.92
C ALA A 19 -22.27 17.78 0.00
N ARG A 20 -22.21 16.70 -0.71
CA ARG A 20 -21.10 16.45 -1.66
C ARG A 20 -21.12 17.53 -2.75
N PRO A 21 -20.01 18.22 -2.99
CA PRO A 21 -19.93 19.20 -4.06
C PRO A 21 -20.20 18.55 -5.42
N PRO A 22 -20.99 19.19 -6.31
CA PRO A 22 -21.25 18.66 -7.63
C PRO A 22 -19.92 18.54 -8.42
N ARG A 23 -19.71 17.40 -9.06
CA ARG A 23 -18.58 17.20 -9.95
C ARG A 23 -19.01 17.52 -11.39
N GLY A 24 -18.32 18.45 -12.04
CA GLY A 24 -18.43 18.63 -13.48
C GLY A 24 -17.65 17.52 -14.18
N MET A 25 -18.35 16.53 -14.74
CA MET A 25 -17.72 15.60 -15.68
C MET A 25 -17.72 16.25 -17.07
N GLY A 26 -16.53 16.59 -17.58
CA GLY A 26 -16.36 16.98 -18.97
C GLY A 26 -16.51 15.74 -19.87
N GLU A 27 -17.30 15.85 -20.92
CA GLU A 27 -17.31 14.85 -22.01
C GLU A 27 -15.93 14.81 -22.65
N LYS A 28 -15.33 13.63 -22.75
CA LYS A 28 -14.09 13.44 -23.51
C LYS A 28 -14.42 13.10 -24.96
N ALA A 29 -13.65 13.71 -25.88
CA ALA A 29 -13.71 13.32 -27.26
C ALA A 29 -13.26 11.86 -27.44
N HIS A 30 -14.02 11.09 -28.20
CA HIS A 30 -13.66 9.71 -28.51
C HIS A 30 -12.53 9.69 -29.56
N PRO A 31 -11.51 8.81 -29.40
CA PRO A 31 -10.42 8.69 -30.38
C PRO A 31 -10.91 8.17 -31.74
N TYR A 32 -11.91 7.30 -31.73
CA TYR A 32 -12.43 6.63 -32.91
C TYR A 32 -13.92 6.90 -33.12
N ALA A 33 -14.37 7.00 -34.39
CA ALA A 33 -15.77 6.84 -34.75
C ALA A 33 -16.16 5.36 -34.66
N PHE A 34 -17.45 5.03 -34.42
CA PHE A 34 -17.90 3.64 -34.29
C PHE A 34 -17.56 2.76 -35.52
N PRO A 35 -17.82 3.20 -36.76
CA PRO A 35 -17.47 2.39 -37.96
C PRO A 35 -15.96 2.15 -38.10
N GLU A 36 -15.15 3.10 -37.65
CA GLU A 36 -13.69 3.00 -37.64
C GLU A 36 -13.21 2.01 -36.57
N ALA A 37 -13.70 2.13 -35.33
CA ALA A 37 -13.40 1.20 -34.25
C ALA A 37 -13.76 -0.23 -34.66
N ARG A 38 -14.92 -0.44 -35.29
CA ARG A 38 -15.37 -1.74 -35.76
C ARG A 38 -14.42 -2.32 -36.81
N ARG A 39 -14.08 -1.57 -37.85
CA ARG A 39 -13.13 -2.03 -38.90
C ARG A 39 -11.78 -2.41 -38.33
N ARG A 40 -11.31 -1.66 -37.32
CA ARG A 40 -10.02 -1.87 -36.67
C ARG A 40 -10.02 -3.09 -35.75
N LEU A 41 -11.11 -3.31 -35.01
CA LEU A 41 -11.21 -4.40 -34.05
C LEU A 41 -11.67 -5.73 -34.66
N ALA A 42 -12.38 -5.73 -35.79
CA ALA A 42 -12.88 -6.97 -36.42
C ALA A 42 -11.77 -8.00 -36.71
N PRO A 43 -10.61 -7.64 -37.30
CA PRO A 43 -9.52 -8.60 -37.48
C PRO A 43 -8.93 -9.14 -36.20
N GLN A 44 -8.98 -8.36 -35.13
CA GLN A 44 -8.48 -8.77 -33.83
C GLN A 44 -9.42 -9.78 -33.16
N TRP A 45 -10.72 -9.52 -33.21
CA TRP A 45 -11.74 -10.45 -32.73
C TRP A 45 -11.71 -11.77 -33.50
N ARG A 46 -11.53 -11.75 -34.83
CA ARG A 46 -11.36 -12.99 -35.63
C ARG A 46 -10.16 -13.79 -35.13
N ARG A 47 -9.00 -13.17 -35.01
CA ARG A 47 -7.80 -13.87 -34.50
C ARG A 47 -8.02 -14.45 -33.11
N ALA A 48 -8.70 -13.70 -32.22
CA ALA A 48 -9.05 -14.22 -30.91
C ALA A 48 -10.01 -15.42 -30.99
N GLY A 49 -11.05 -15.32 -31.83
CA GLY A 49 -11.99 -16.42 -32.07
C GLY A 49 -11.30 -17.66 -32.63
N ASP A 50 -10.40 -17.51 -33.61
CA ASP A 50 -9.64 -18.62 -34.19
C ASP A 50 -8.75 -19.29 -33.14
N ALA A 51 -8.05 -18.50 -32.29
CA ALA A 51 -7.27 -19.04 -31.20
C ALA A 51 -8.12 -19.81 -30.17
N LEU A 52 -9.29 -19.28 -29.83
CA LEU A 52 -10.23 -19.93 -28.91
C LEU A 52 -10.79 -21.25 -29.43
N ARG A 53 -11.00 -21.37 -30.76
CA ARG A 53 -11.45 -22.63 -31.41
C ARG A 53 -10.42 -23.75 -31.29
N CYS A 54 -9.15 -23.40 -31.23
CA CYS A 54 -8.04 -24.36 -31.15
C CYS A 54 -7.76 -24.87 -29.74
N LEU A 55 -8.36 -24.27 -28.69
CA LEU A 55 -8.10 -24.65 -27.32
C LEU A 55 -8.72 -26.01 -26.96
N PRO A 56 -8.03 -26.84 -26.13
CA PRO A 56 -8.65 -28.01 -25.54
C PRO A 56 -9.90 -27.64 -24.74
N SER A 57 -10.94 -28.43 -24.79
CA SER A 57 -12.19 -28.15 -24.06
C SER A 57 -11.97 -28.06 -22.53
N LEU A 58 -10.99 -28.81 -22.00
CA LEU A 58 -10.60 -28.80 -20.59
C LEU A 58 -9.90 -27.48 -20.19
N ALA A 59 -9.34 -26.73 -21.12
CA ALA A 59 -8.72 -25.44 -20.86
C ALA A 59 -9.75 -24.32 -20.65
N CYS A 60 -11.04 -24.59 -20.93
CA CYS A 60 -12.15 -23.64 -20.83
C CYS A 60 -13.12 -24.07 -19.71
N PRO A 61 -12.94 -23.60 -18.46
CA PRO A 61 -13.74 -24.02 -17.31
C PRO A 61 -15.23 -23.73 -17.54
N ALA A 62 -16.10 -24.74 -17.36
CA ALA A 62 -17.54 -24.65 -17.56
C ALA A 62 -17.98 -24.09 -18.94
N GLY A 63 -17.16 -24.30 -19.99
CA GLY A 63 -17.37 -23.74 -21.31
C GLY A 63 -17.21 -22.22 -21.38
N GLU A 64 -16.41 -21.66 -20.52
CA GLU A 64 -16.06 -20.23 -20.47
C GLU A 64 -14.60 -20.03 -20.86
N ALA A 65 -14.32 -18.90 -21.49
CA ALA A 65 -12.96 -18.50 -21.83
C ALA A 65 -12.69 -17.05 -21.42
N ALA A 66 -11.43 -16.74 -21.17
CA ALA A 66 -10.99 -15.39 -20.90
C ALA A 66 -10.39 -14.73 -22.14
N ILE A 67 -10.61 -13.42 -22.26
CA ILE A 67 -9.96 -12.53 -23.24
C ILE A 67 -9.36 -11.32 -22.54
N GLU A 68 -8.40 -10.69 -23.19
CA GLU A 68 -7.84 -9.40 -22.78
C GLU A 68 -8.39 -8.28 -23.67
N MET A 69 -8.93 -7.23 -23.04
CA MET A 69 -9.42 -6.05 -23.73
C MET A 69 -8.65 -4.83 -23.22
N THR A 70 -7.83 -4.21 -24.07
CA THR A 70 -7.09 -3.00 -23.73
C THR A 70 -7.92 -1.77 -24.08
N LEU A 71 -8.10 -0.87 -23.12
CA LEU A 71 -8.72 0.42 -23.39
C LEU A 71 -7.69 1.41 -23.95
N HIS A 72 -8.15 2.36 -24.74
CA HIS A 72 -7.29 3.44 -25.24
C HIS A 72 -6.73 4.26 -24.07
N PRO A 73 -5.45 4.75 -24.13
CA PRO A 73 -4.81 5.49 -23.05
C PRO A 73 -5.58 6.70 -22.50
N SER A 74 -6.46 7.28 -23.28
CA SER A 74 -7.36 8.37 -22.83
C SER A 74 -8.35 7.94 -21.75
N TYR A 75 -8.55 6.63 -21.54
CA TYR A 75 -9.56 6.07 -20.64
C TYR A 75 -8.95 5.34 -19.42
N LEU A 76 -7.93 5.92 -18.83
CA LEU A 76 -7.28 5.38 -17.62
C LEU A 76 -8.18 5.37 -16.38
N ALA A 77 -9.11 6.33 -16.27
CA ALA A 77 -9.97 6.41 -15.10
C ALA A 77 -11.13 5.39 -15.16
N LYS A 78 -11.46 4.78 -14.02
CA LYS A 78 -12.56 3.81 -13.89
C LYS A 78 -13.94 4.28 -14.35
N SER A 79 -14.19 5.59 -14.37
CA SER A 79 -15.44 6.16 -14.90
C SER A 79 -15.69 5.81 -16.37
N TYR A 80 -14.67 5.29 -17.06
CA TYR A 80 -14.74 4.88 -18.46
C TYR A 80 -14.88 3.37 -18.67
N TYR A 81 -15.14 2.61 -17.61
CA TYR A 81 -15.39 1.18 -17.69
C TYR A 81 -16.52 0.87 -18.69
N PRO A 82 -16.30 -0.06 -19.65
CA PRO A 82 -17.22 -0.28 -20.77
C PRO A 82 -18.40 -1.20 -20.38
N GLY A 83 -19.08 -0.89 -19.27
CA GLY A 83 -20.07 -1.78 -18.66
C GLY A 83 -21.29 -2.08 -19.53
N ASN A 84 -21.71 -1.17 -20.44
CA ASN A 84 -22.83 -1.43 -21.34
C ASN A 84 -22.44 -2.45 -22.42
N LEU A 85 -21.22 -2.32 -22.97
CA LEU A 85 -20.68 -3.27 -23.93
C LEU A 85 -20.51 -4.66 -23.31
N LEU A 86 -19.94 -4.76 -22.10
CA LEU A 86 -19.74 -6.06 -21.46
C LEU A 86 -21.07 -6.78 -21.22
N ARG A 87 -22.09 -6.05 -20.80
CA ARG A 87 -23.44 -6.60 -20.63
C ARG A 87 -24.07 -7.06 -21.93
N GLU A 88 -23.93 -6.28 -23.00
CA GLU A 88 -24.43 -6.63 -24.34
C GLU A 88 -23.77 -7.91 -24.87
N LEU A 89 -22.47 -8.08 -24.66
CA LEU A 89 -21.72 -9.25 -25.09
C LEU A 89 -21.81 -10.44 -24.14
N GLY A 90 -22.42 -10.27 -22.96
CA GLY A 90 -22.48 -11.31 -21.92
C GLY A 90 -21.13 -11.60 -21.29
N LEU A 91 -20.26 -10.58 -21.19
CA LEU A 91 -18.93 -10.67 -20.58
C LEU A 91 -18.98 -10.24 -19.12
N PHE A 92 -18.16 -10.88 -18.30
CA PHE A 92 -17.98 -10.51 -16.91
C PHE A 92 -16.52 -10.17 -16.61
N HIS A 93 -16.33 -9.33 -15.60
CA HIS A 93 -15.01 -8.84 -15.20
C HIS A 93 -14.25 -9.91 -14.40
N LEU A 94 -13.00 -10.17 -14.77
CA LEU A 94 -12.08 -11.06 -14.07
C LEU A 94 -10.95 -10.30 -13.36
N GLY A 95 -10.71 -9.05 -13.75
CA GLY A 95 -9.66 -8.22 -13.18
C GLY A 95 -9.04 -7.29 -14.21
N SER A 96 -7.92 -6.67 -13.83
CA SER A 96 -7.16 -5.80 -14.73
C SER A 96 -5.66 -5.84 -14.46
N ARG A 97 -4.89 -5.33 -15.44
CA ARG A 97 -3.45 -5.03 -15.31
C ARG A 97 -3.08 -3.76 -16.06
N ALA A 98 -1.94 -3.18 -15.72
CA ALA A 98 -1.35 -2.10 -16.46
C ALA A 98 -0.62 -2.62 -17.72
N ALA A 99 -0.70 -1.86 -18.81
CA ALA A 99 0.14 -2.08 -19.98
C ALA A 99 0.57 -0.74 -20.56
N HIS A 100 1.60 -0.77 -21.41
CA HIS A 100 2.02 0.37 -22.21
C HIS A 100 1.74 0.05 -23.67
N VAL A 101 0.93 0.87 -24.31
CA VAL A 101 0.53 0.69 -25.71
C VAL A 101 0.81 1.94 -26.52
N VAL A 102 1.18 1.75 -27.78
CA VAL A 102 1.27 2.85 -28.75
C VAL A 102 -0.10 2.94 -29.42
N PRO A 103 -0.97 3.92 -29.08
CA PRO A 103 -2.29 4.01 -29.66
C PRO A 103 -2.18 4.42 -31.14
N GLU A 104 -3.09 3.89 -31.99
CA GLU A 104 -3.14 4.27 -33.40
C GLU A 104 -3.51 5.75 -33.58
N LYS A 105 -4.34 6.30 -32.70
CA LYS A 105 -4.68 7.72 -32.65
C LYS A 105 -4.39 8.33 -31.29
N VAL A 106 -3.82 9.52 -31.29
CA VAL A 106 -3.59 10.31 -30.07
C VAL A 106 -4.63 11.42 -30.03
N VAL A 107 -5.42 11.47 -28.96
CA VAL A 107 -6.44 12.52 -28.73
C VAL A 107 -5.81 13.82 -28.21
N SER A 108 -4.61 13.73 -27.65
CA SER A 108 -3.88 14.89 -27.10
C SER A 108 -3.40 15.82 -28.21
N SER A 109 -3.52 17.15 -27.96
CA SER A 109 -2.98 18.20 -28.83
C SER A 109 -1.43 18.28 -28.84
N ARG A 110 -0.76 17.47 -28.01
CA ARG A 110 0.70 17.46 -27.87
C ARG A 110 1.34 16.56 -28.93
N ALA A 111 2.01 17.17 -29.88
CA ALA A 111 2.73 16.47 -30.95
C ALA A 111 3.79 15.46 -30.41
N SER A 112 4.33 15.70 -29.21
CA SER A 112 5.34 14.85 -28.54
C SER A 112 4.84 13.47 -28.12
N GLU A 113 3.53 13.22 -28.10
CA GLU A 113 2.95 11.94 -27.66
C GLU A 113 2.69 10.95 -28.81
N ARG A 114 2.87 11.39 -30.05
CA ARG A 114 2.65 10.52 -31.22
C ARG A 114 3.76 9.47 -31.34
N GLY A 115 3.38 8.21 -31.47
CA GLY A 115 4.31 7.09 -31.62
C GLY A 115 5.00 6.67 -30.32
N GLN A 116 4.65 7.25 -29.17
CA GLN A 116 5.17 6.83 -27.88
C GLN A 116 4.22 5.86 -27.16
N ALA A 117 4.79 4.90 -26.46
CA ALA A 117 4.04 3.99 -25.60
C ALA A 117 3.40 4.78 -24.45
N GLN A 118 2.10 4.61 -24.26
CA GLN A 118 1.31 5.26 -23.23
C GLN A 118 0.66 4.20 -22.33
N PRO A 119 0.49 4.49 -21.03
CA PRO A 119 -0.17 3.57 -20.13
C PRO A 119 -1.64 3.37 -20.51
N ALA A 120 -2.09 2.15 -20.45
CA ALA A 120 -3.45 1.75 -20.75
C ALA A 120 -3.92 0.65 -19.81
N PRO A 121 -5.21 0.62 -19.43
CA PRO A 121 -5.78 -0.50 -18.68
C PRO A 121 -6.07 -1.67 -19.62
N VAL A 122 -5.64 -2.85 -19.24
CA VAL A 122 -6.02 -4.13 -19.82
C VAL A 122 -7.04 -4.77 -18.89
N LEU A 123 -8.23 -5.04 -19.37
CA LEU A 123 -9.28 -5.76 -18.66
C LEU A 123 -9.18 -7.24 -19.00
N TYR A 124 -9.19 -8.09 -17.99
CA TYR A 124 -9.43 -9.52 -18.14
C TYR A 124 -10.94 -9.76 -18.09
N LEU A 125 -11.49 -10.38 -19.11
CA LEU A 125 -12.93 -10.57 -19.27
C LEU A 125 -13.22 -12.04 -19.54
N GLY A 126 -14.15 -12.60 -18.77
CA GLY A 126 -14.68 -13.96 -18.99
C GLY A 126 -15.99 -13.92 -19.77
N GLY A 127 -16.26 -14.97 -20.53
CA GLY A 127 -17.53 -15.15 -21.23
C GLY A 127 -17.70 -16.56 -21.74
N LYS A 128 -18.94 -16.92 -22.11
CA LYS A 128 -19.19 -18.23 -22.73
C LYS A 128 -18.42 -18.36 -24.03
N LEU A 129 -17.67 -19.46 -24.17
CA LEU A 129 -16.81 -19.73 -25.32
C LEU A 129 -17.57 -19.61 -26.66
N ASP A 130 -18.76 -20.23 -26.77
CA ASP A 130 -19.58 -20.18 -27.97
C ASP A 130 -20.00 -18.76 -28.34
N ARG A 131 -20.32 -17.93 -27.36
CA ARG A 131 -20.68 -16.51 -27.58
C ARG A 131 -19.49 -15.69 -28.06
N LEU A 132 -18.30 -15.90 -27.49
CA LEU A 132 -17.08 -15.24 -27.93
C LEU A 132 -16.73 -15.60 -29.37
N ILE A 133 -16.84 -16.89 -29.72
CA ILE A 133 -16.61 -17.39 -31.08
C ILE A 133 -17.66 -16.81 -32.05
N ALA A 134 -18.96 -16.85 -31.72
CA ALA A 134 -20.00 -16.30 -32.54
C ALA A 134 -19.80 -14.79 -32.80
N PHE A 135 -19.50 -14.01 -31.73
CA PHE A 135 -19.23 -12.59 -31.88
C PHE A 135 -18.02 -12.30 -32.78
N SER A 136 -17.00 -13.16 -32.74
CA SER A 136 -15.81 -12.99 -33.59
C SER A 136 -16.13 -13.10 -35.08
N ASP A 137 -17.19 -13.85 -35.46
CA ASP A 137 -17.67 -13.99 -36.84
C ASP A 137 -18.60 -12.82 -37.23
N GLU A 138 -19.37 -12.28 -36.28
CA GLU A 138 -20.40 -11.26 -36.51
C GLU A 138 -19.89 -9.82 -36.43
N VAL A 139 -18.79 -9.57 -35.75
CA VAL A 139 -18.30 -8.22 -35.35
C VAL A 139 -18.13 -7.27 -36.54
N GLU A 140 -17.81 -7.77 -37.73
CA GLU A 140 -17.61 -6.94 -38.94
C GLU A 140 -18.90 -6.22 -39.36
N ASN A 141 -20.04 -6.87 -39.16
CA ASN A 141 -21.37 -6.35 -39.53
C ASN A 141 -22.19 -5.92 -38.31
N TRP A 142 -21.60 -6.06 -37.12
CA TRP A 142 -22.29 -5.80 -35.85
C TRP A 142 -22.68 -4.32 -35.68
N MET A 143 -23.93 -4.07 -35.32
CA MET A 143 -24.53 -2.76 -35.13
C MET A 143 -25.40 -2.78 -33.86
N PRO A 144 -24.88 -2.42 -32.70
CA PRO A 144 -25.67 -2.37 -31.49
C PRO A 144 -26.72 -1.25 -31.58
N ARG A 145 -27.87 -1.49 -30.99
CA ARG A 145 -29.01 -0.54 -31.01
C ARG A 145 -28.79 0.64 -30.07
N GLU A 146 -28.11 0.38 -28.93
CA GLU A 146 -27.87 1.39 -27.90
C GLU A 146 -26.61 2.21 -28.20
N GLU A 147 -26.76 3.52 -28.23
CA GLU A 147 -25.64 4.45 -28.44
C GLU A 147 -24.52 4.28 -27.37
N ARG A 148 -24.90 4.04 -26.11
CA ARG A 148 -23.95 3.80 -25.01
C ARG A 148 -23.06 2.57 -25.26
N VAL A 149 -23.56 1.54 -25.90
CA VAL A 149 -22.78 0.36 -26.30
C VAL A 149 -21.77 0.72 -27.38
N GLN A 150 -22.20 1.56 -28.38
CA GLN A 150 -21.29 2.10 -29.39
C GLN A 150 -20.19 2.98 -28.78
N GLU A 151 -20.54 3.83 -27.80
CA GLU A 151 -19.58 4.64 -27.08
C GLU A 151 -18.55 3.79 -26.32
N ASP A 152 -19.00 2.72 -25.65
CA ASP A 152 -18.11 1.80 -24.94
C ASP A 152 -17.17 1.09 -25.92
N PHE A 153 -17.67 0.63 -27.08
CA PHE A 153 -16.87 -0.03 -28.09
C PHE A 153 -15.77 0.87 -28.68
N ARG A 154 -16.03 2.17 -28.80
CA ARG A 154 -15.07 3.19 -29.27
C ARG A 154 -13.89 3.42 -28.32
N LYS A 155 -13.99 2.97 -27.07
CA LYS A 155 -12.94 3.09 -26.07
C LYS A 155 -11.86 2.02 -26.22
N ILE A 156 -12.10 0.97 -26.97
CA ILE A 156 -11.22 -0.19 -27.07
C ILE A 156 -10.05 0.09 -28.01
N GLU A 157 -8.84 -0.21 -27.54
CA GLU A 157 -7.63 -0.15 -28.35
C GLU A 157 -7.29 -1.51 -28.96
N THR A 158 -7.25 -2.59 -28.14
CA THR A 158 -6.98 -3.94 -28.64
C THR A 158 -7.83 -4.99 -27.96
N VAL A 159 -8.03 -6.12 -28.66
CA VAL A 159 -8.63 -7.35 -28.14
C VAL A 159 -7.73 -8.52 -28.50
N THR A 160 -7.39 -9.35 -27.50
CA THR A 160 -6.53 -10.53 -27.68
C THR A 160 -6.99 -11.66 -26.76
N THR A 161 -6.58 -12.89 -27.05
CA THR A 161 -6.57 -13.97 -26.07
C THR A 161 -5.48 -13.70 -25.01
N PRO A 162 -5.55 -14.30 -23.81
CA PRO A 162 -4.54 -14.12 -22.80
C PRO A 162 -3.13 -14.43 -23.32
N SER A 163 -2.20 -13.50 -23.09
CA SER A 163 -0.87 -13.52 -23.69
C SER A 163 0.11 -14.42 -22.94
N ARG A 164 1.24 -14.78 -23.56
CA ARG A 164 2.37 -15.48 -22.91
C ARG A 164 3.03 -14.67 -21.78
N ASN A 165 2.76 -13.37 -21.67
CA ASN A 165 3.24 -12.54 -20.56
C ASN A 165 2.74 -13.00 -19.18
N ARG A 166 1.84 -13.97 -19.14
CA ARG A 166 1.40 -14.65 -17.91
C ARG A 166 2.50 -15.51 -17.30
N LEU A 167 3.41 -16.05 -18.12
CA LEU A 167 4.61 -16.71 -17.65
C LEU A 167 5.65 -15.65 -17.29
N LYS A 168 6.06 -15.63 -16.03
CA LYS A 168 7.17 -14.79 -15.55
C LYS A 168 8.48 -15.52 -15.77
N THR A 169 9.57 -14.76 -15.82
CA THR A 169 10.90 -15.32 -16.01
C THR A 169 11.20 -16.36 -14.93
N LEU A 170 11.56 -17.56 -15.36
CA LEU A 170 12.06 -18.61 -14.48
C LEU A 170 13.56 -18.41 -14.28
N SER A 171 14.07 -18.76 -13.11
CA SER A 171 15.51 -18.71 -12.85
C SER A 171 16.25 -19.84 -13.57
N ASP A 172 17.51 -19.58 -13.99
CA ASP A 172 18.34 -20.56 -14.71
C ASP A 172 18.63 -21.83 -13.89
N ARG A 173 18.39 -21.80 -12.57
CA ARG A 173 18.59 -22.95 -11.67
C ARG A 173 17.68 -24.15 -11.98
N PHE A 174 16.59 -23.95 -12.72
CA PHE A 174 15.64 -25.01 -13.07
C PHE A 174 15.76 -25.50 -14.51
N THR A 175 16.71 -25.01 -15.29
CA THR A 175 16.91 -25.42 -16.69
C THR A 175 17.19 -26.90 -16.85
N ASP A 176 17.81 -27.52 -15.84
CA ASP A 176 18.19 -28.93 -15.83
C ASP A 176 17.32 -29.77 -14.87
N CYS A 177 16.25 -29.19 -14.31
CA CYS A 177 15.37 -29.88 -13.36
C CYS A 177 14.16 -30.51 -14.07
N ASP A 178 13.82 -31.73 -13.71
CA ASP A 178 12.63 -32.42 -14.21
C ASP A 178 11.34 -31.73 -13.79
N ASP A 179 11.29 -31.17 -12.56
CA ASP A 179 10.12 -30.47 -12.00
C ASP A 179 10.46 -29.06 -11.50
N VAL A 180 9.66 -28.09 -11.93
CA VAL A 180 9.77 -26.69 -11.51
C VAL A 180 8.73 -26.39 -10.44
N PRO A 181 9.10 -25.87 -9.25
CA PRO A 181 8.14 -25.37 -8.27
C PRO A 181 7.58 -24.02 -8.72
N LEU A 182 6.26 -23.95 -8.85
CA LEU A 182 5.53 -22.84 -9.42
C LEU A 182 4.47 -22.31 -8.45
N GLU A 183 4.27 -21.01 -8.46
CA GLU A 183 3.06 -20.37 -7.95
C GLU A 183 2.12 -20.09 -9.15
N VAL A 184 0.94 -20.65 -9.09
CA VAL A 184 -0.13 -20.45 -10.07
C VAL A 184 -1.11 -19.45 -9.52
N VAL A 185 -1.47 -18.43 -10.30
CA VAL A 185 -2.53 -17.49 -9.98
C VAL A 185 -3.65 -17.65 -11.00
N LEU A 186 -4.85 -17.98 -10.52
CA LEU A 186 -6.05 -18.13 -11.34
C LEU A 186 -7.03 -16.99 -11.09
N HIS A 187 -7.72 -16.56 -12.12
CA HIS A 187 -8.96 -15.80 -11.96
C HIS A 187 -10.04 -16.72 -11.39
N SER A 188 -10.59 -16.38 -10.23
CA SER A 188 -11.59 -17.19 -9.53
C SER A 188 -12.73 -16.29 -9.02
N PRO A 189 -13.60 -15.78 -9.92
CA PRO A 189 -14.61 -14.77 -9.58
C PRO A 189 -15.66 -15.25 -8.57
N ASP A 190 -15.85 -16.57 -8.44
CA ASP A 190 -16.89 -17.16 -7.60
C ASP A 190 -16.38 -17.63 -6.21
N ALA A 191 -15.15 -17.31 -5.86
CA ALA A 191 -14.58 -17.68 -4.55
C ALA A 191 -15.42 -17.19 -3.35
N VAL A 192 -16.15 -16.10 -3.52
CA VAL A 192 -17.06 -15.53 -2.51
C VAL A 192 -18.36 -16.37 -2.34
N GLY A 193 -18.72 -17.18 -3.34
CA GLY A 193 -19.96 -17.97 -3.37
C GLY A 193 -19.79 -19.48 -3.10
N GLY A 194 -18.56 -19.96 -2.89
CA GLY A 194 -18.29 -21.39 -2.59
C GLY A 194 -18.23 -22.30 -3.83
N ASN A 195 -18.28 -21.76 -5.04
CA ASN A 195 -18.13 -22.54 -6.28
C ASN A 195 -16.70 -22.47 -6.81
N ALA A 196 -15.86 -23.38 -6.35
CA ALA A 196 -14.48 -23.53 -6.81
C ALA A 196 -14.39 -24.16 -8.23
N TYR A 197 -15.35 -23.86 -9.15
CA TYR A 197 -15.41 -24.54 -10.45
C TYR A 197 -14.17 -24.32 -11.30
N VAL A 198 -13.56 -23.14 -11.23
CA VAL A 198 -12.31 -22.83 -11.96
C VAL A 198 -11.17 -23.70 -11.44
N ILE A 199 -11.04 -23.86 -10.12
CA ILE A 199 -9.99 -24.66 -9.48
C ILE A 199 -10.15 -26.13 -9.79
N LEU A 200 -11.38 -26.64 -9.68
CA LEU A 200 -11.70 -28.03 -10.04
C LEU A 200 -11.46 -28.32 -11.52
N ALA A 201 -11.80 -27.36 -12.39
CA ALA A 201 -11.51 -27.44 -13.83
C ALA A 201 -9.99 -27.43 -14.09
N PHE A 202 -9.25 -26.56 -13.39
CA PHE A 202 -7.80 -26.50 -13.51
C PHE A 202 -7.14 -27.81 -13.05
N GLN A 203 -7.55 -28.37 -11.92
CA GLN A 203 -7.07 -29.68 -11.48
C GLN A 203 -7.34 -30.78 -12.51
N LYS A 204 -8.54 -30.79 -13.10
CA LYS A 204 -8.88 -31.74 -14.16
C LYS A 204 -8.05 -31.55 -15.42
N PHE A 205 -7.79 -30.30 -15.79
CA PHE A 205 -6.93 -29.95 -16.93
C PHE A 205 -5.48 -30.42 -16.67
N LEU A 206 -4.89 -30.13 -15.50
CA LEU A 206 -3.57 -30.59 -15.13
C LEU A 206 -3.43 -32.11 -15.15
N ARG A 207 -4.43 -32.83 -14.65
CA ARG A 207 -4.46 -34.32 -14.71
C ARG A 207 -4.38 -34.83 -16.13
N SER A 208 -4.99 -34.13 -17.11
CA SER A 208 -4.89 -34.52 -18.53
C SER A 208 -3.50 -34.31 -19.11
N LEU A 209 -2.68 -33.45 -18.50
CA LEU A 209 -1.27 -33.22 -18.80
C LEU A 209 -0.31 -34.11 -17.98
N GLY A 210 -0.85 -35.00 -17.14
CA GLY A 210 -0.04 -35.83 -16.24
C GLY A 210 0.51 -35.09 -15.00
N VAL A 211 0.03 -33.87 -14.74
CA VAL A 211 0.48 -33.05 -13.63
C VAL A 211 -0.50 -33.16 -12.46
N SER A 212 0.02 -33.39 -11.24
CA SER A 212 -0.78 -33.42 -10.00
C SER A 212 -0.78 -32.05 -9.32
N CYS A 213 -1.92 -31.66 -8.74
CA CYS A 213 -2.07 -30.43 -7.99
C CYS A 213 -2.85 -30.69 -6.70
N ASP A 214 -2.30 -30.21 -5.58
CA ASP A 214 -3.00 -30.21 -4.30
C ASP A 214 -3.84 -28.94 -4.17
N ILE A 215 -5.13 -29.07 -4.47
CA ILE A 215 -6.07 -27.96 -4.42
C ILE A 215 -6.46 -27.56 -2.98
N GLU A 216 -6.17 -28.37 -1.97
CA GLU A 216 -6.46 -28.02 -0.58
C GLU A 216 -5.54 -26.90 -0.07
N ARG A 217 -4.37 -26.78 -0.67
CA ARG A 217 -3.44 -25.65 -0.43
C ARG A 217 -3.80 -24.37 -1.20
N THR A 218 -4.96 -24.32 -1.86
CA THR A 218 -5.42 -23.13 -2.57
C THR A 218 -5.75 -21.99 -1.60
N ARG A 219 -5.24 -20.84 -1.90
CA ARG A 219 -5.51 -19.62 -1.15
C ARG A 219 -6.36 -18.66 -1.97
N HIS A 220 -7.53 -18.34 -1.48
CA HIS A 220 -8.44 -17.38 -2.11
C HIS A 220 -8.26 -15.98 -1.52
N VAL A 221 -8.02 -15.00 -2.40
CA VAL A 221 -7.91 -13.59 -2.00
C VAL A 221 -8.61 -12.72 -3.06
N GLY A 222 -9.76 -12.16 -2.72
CA GLY A 222 -10.61 -11.47 -3.69
C GLY A 222 -11.07 -12.42 -4.80
N GLY A 223 -11.03 -11.95 -6.04
CA GLY A 223 -11.34 -12.75 -7.24
C GLY A 223 -10.17 -13.59 -7.75
N LEU A 224 -9.14 -13.85 -6.94
CA LEU A 224 -7.96 -14.64 -7.29
C LEU A 224 -7.84 -15.90 -6.44
N ALA A 225 -7.25 -16.94 -7.03
CA ALA A 225 -6.81 -18.15 -6.33
C ALA A 225 -5.33 -18.39 -6.59
N PHE A 226 -4.57 -18.59 -5.54
CA PHE A 226 -3.14 -18.86 -5.55
C PHE A 226 -2.90 -20.31 -5.14
N LEU A 227 -2.13 -21.05 -5.96
CA LEU A 227 -1.88 -22.48 -5.76
C LEU A 227 -0.38 -22.77 -5.90
N PRO A 228 0.20 -23.60 -5.00
CA PRO A 228 1.51 -24.20 -5.22
C PRO A 228 1.38 -25.35 -6.24
N LEU A 229 2.31 -25.43 -7.19
CA LEU A 229 2.33 -26.46 -8.23
C LEU A 229 3.75 -26.89 -8.52
N ARG A 230 4.00 -28.21 -8.61
CA ARG A 230 5.20 -28.76 -9.26
C ARG A 230 4.81 -29.29 -10.62
N ALA A 231 5.53 -28.84 -11.64
CA ALA A 231 5.26 -29.29 -13.01
C ALA A 231 6.56 -29.51 -13.78
N PRO A 232 6.62 -30.54 -14.65
CA PRO A 232 7.71 -30.74 -15.56
C PRO A 232 7.91 -29.51 -16.47
N HIS A 233 9.16 -29.15 -16.71
CA HIS A 233 9.49 -27.96 -17.49
C HIS A 233 8.83 -27.97 -18.90
N ASP A 234 8.73 -29.13 -19.52
CA ASP A 234 8.13 -29.32 -20.85
C ASP A 234 6.60 -29.14 -20.84
N GLN A 235 5.93 -29.22 -19.67
CA GLN A 235 4.48 -29.02 -19.53
C GLN A 235 4.09 -27.55 -19.28
N ILE A 236 5.05 -26.67 -18.99
CA ILE A 236 4.76 -25.26 -18.65
C ILE A 236 3.99 -24.54 -19.76
N GLU A 237 4.39 -24.75 -21.00
CA GLU A 237 3.72 -24.14 -22.17
C GLU A 237 2.27 -24.65 -22.31
N SER A 238 2.02 -25.94 -22.05
CA SER A 238 0.69 -26.52 -22.09
C SER A 238 -0.20 -25.96 -20.97
N ILE A 239 0.37 -25.71 -19.78
CA ILE A 239 -0.35 -25.12 -18.64
C ILE A 239 -0.84 -23.71 -18.98
N LEU A 240 -0.10 -22.95 -19.79
CA LEU A 240 -0.51 -21.62 -20.23
C LEU A 240 -1.76 -21.61 -21.13
N GLU A 241 -2.22 -22.74 -21.64
CA GLU A 241 -3.47 -22.83 -22.43
C GLU A 241 -4.71 -22.65 -21.57
N PHE A 242 -4.62 -22.88 -20.24
CA PHE A 242 -5.76 -22.68 -19.35
C PHE A 242 -6.21 -21.22 -19.35
N THR A 243 -7.41 -20.93 -19.84
CA THR A 243 -7.83 -19.57 -20.17
C THR A 243 -7.96 -18.65 -18.95
N PHE A 244 -8.30 -19.19 -17.78
CA PHE A 244 -8.41 -18.43 -16.51
C PHE A 244 -7.10 -18.33 -15.73
N LEU A 245 -5.99 -18.78 -16.30
CA LEU A 245 -4.67 -18.56 -15.74
C LEU A 245 -4.32 -17.06 -15.83
N ARG A 246 -3.96 -16.45 -14.72
CA ARG A 246 -3.51 -15.05 -14.65
C ARG A 246 -2.01 -14.92 -14.69
N VAL A 247 -1.32 -15.69 -13.84
CA VAL A 247 0.14 -15.69 -13.72
C VAL A 247 0.63 -17.10 -13.42
N LEU A 248 1.76 -17.44 -14.01
CA LEU A 248 2.56 -18.60 -13.69
C LEU A 248 3.98 -18.11 -13.41
N ARG A 249 4.50 -18.33 -12.22
CA ARG A 249 5.84 -17.90 -11.83
C ARG A 249 6.51 -18.95 -10.95
N GLU A 250 7.84 -18.88 -10.86
CA GLU A 250 8.58 -19.66 -9.89
C GLU A 250 8.05 -19.39 -8.49
N ALA A 251 7.88 -20.45 -7.68
CA ALA A 251 7.43 -20.32 -6.32
C ALA A 251 8.41 -19.45 -5.51
N PRO A 252 7.95 -18.36 -4.89
CA PRO A 252 8.82 -17.44 -4.19
C PRO A 252 9.34 -18.06 -2.90
N ARG A 253 10.64 -18.00 -2.70
CA ARG A 253 11.27 -18.40 -1.43
C ARG A 253 11.17 -17.28 -0.42
N ILE A 254 11.01 -17.66 0.83
CA ILE A 254 11.32 -16.78 1.94
C ILE A 254 12.82 -16.92 2.18
N VAL A 255 13.60 -16.01 1.70
CA VAL A 255 14.96 -15.91 2.22
C VAL A 255 14.77 -15.42 3.64
N PRO A 256 15.15 -16.22 4.68
CA PRO A 256 15.36 -15.63 5.98
C PRO A 256 16.26 -14.45 5.68
N PHE A 257 15.78 -13.24 5.98
CA PHE A 257 16.54 -12.04 5.71
C PHE A 257 17.86 -12.25 6.41
N ASP A 258 18.79 -12.83 5.65
CA ASP A 258 20.15 -12.79 6.06
C ASP A 258 20.37 -11.29 6.26
N PRO A 259 20.34 -10.81 7.50
CA PRO A 259 20.93 -9.54 7.69
C PRO A 259 22.25 -9.73 6.97
N VAL A 260 22.73 -8.76 6.21
CA VAL A 260 24.12 -8.72 5.80
C VAL A 260 24.95 -8.63 7.09
N THR A 261 24.60 -9.48 8.04
CA THR A 261 25.12 -9.66 9.37
C THR A 261 26.25 -10.65 9.28
N ARG A 262 27.26 -10.16 8.76
CA ARG A 262 28.52 -10.42 9.47
C ARG A 262 28.43 -9.49 10.68
N SER A 263 28.44 -10.09 11.88
CA SER A 263 28.62 -9.41 13.15
C SER A 263 29.60 -8.27 12.97
N ILE A 264 29.10 -7.01 13.00
CA ILE A 264 29.94 -5.85 12.76
C ILE A 264 30.47 -5.39 14.11
N GLY A 265 31.77 -5.59 14.33
CA GLY A 265 32.45 -5.17 15.55
C GLY A 265 32.39 -6.19 16.70
N SER A 266 33.02 -5.84 17.82
CA SER A 266 33.02 -6.64 19.05
C SER A 266 31.70 -6.47 19.80
N ALA A 267 31.19 -7.56 20.39
CA ALA A 267 30.04 -7.47 21.29
C ALA A 267 30.43 -6.73 22.59
N PHE A 268 29.50 -5.98 23.14
CA PHE A 268 29.64 -5.32 24.43
C PHE A 268 28.48 -5.66 25.38
N PRO A 269 28.68 -5.71 26.70
CA PRO A 269 27.64 -6.05 27.64
C PRO A 269 26.57 -4.94 27.71
N VAL A 270 25.31 -5.33 27.89
CA VAL A 270 24.17 -4.43 28.05
C VAL A 270 23.49 -4.70 29.39
N GLN A 271 23.30 -3.66 30.17
CA GLN A 271 22.48 -3.73 31.37
C GLN A 271 21.03 -3.38 31.00
N LEU A 272 20.14 -4.38 30.96
CA LEU A 272 18.74 -4.18 30.70
C LEU A 272 18.03 -3.47 31.86
N PRO A 273 16.95 -2.69 31.60
CA PRO A 273 16.12 -2.07 32.63
C PRO A 273 15.48 -3.13 33.54
N ALA A 274 15.22 -2.73 34.79
CA ALA A 274 14.53 -3.60 35.75
C ALA A 274 13.01 -3.36 35.81
N ASP A 275 12.53 -2.32 35.16
CA ASP A 275 11.13 -1.90 35.19
C ASP A 275 10.26 -2.62 34.14
N ASP A 276 8.96 -2.74 34.42
CA ASP A 276 7.97 -3.24 33.48
C ASP A 276 7.69 -2.22 32.37
N ALA A 277 7.11 -2.68 31.26
CA ALA A 277 6.76 -1.83 30.14
C ALA A 277 5.76 -0.73 30.54
N VAL A 278 5.90 0.47 29.95
CA VAL A 278 5.13 1.67 30.32
C VAL A 278 3.64 1.53 30.03
N ALA A 279 3.27 0.89 28.91
CA ALA A 279 1.89 0.73 28.43
C ALA A 279 1.61 -0.74 28.12
N ALA A 280 1.49 -1.56 29.15
CA ALA A 280 1.23 -3.00 29.02
C ALA A 280 -0.16 -3.34 28.46
N ASP A 281 -1.06 -2.34 28.33
CA ASP A 281 -2.38 -2.45 27.72
C ASP A 281 -2.35 -2.44 26.19
N LEU A 282 -1.25 -2.03 25.57
CA LEU A 282 -1.08 -2.10 24.11
C LEU A 282 -0.65 -3.51 23.70
N THR A 283 -1.29 -4.01 22.65
CA THR A 283 -1.00 -5.35 22.12
C THR A 283 -0.09 -5.26 20.89
N VAL A 284 1.03 -5.96 20.92
CA VAL A 284 2.03 -5.93 19.84
C VAL A 284 2.43 -7.34 19.46
N ALA A 285 2.50 -7.64 18.17
CA ALA A 285 3.07 -8.88 17.66
C ALA A 285 4.29 -8.62 16.76
N ILE A 286 5.29 -9.50 16.88
CA ILE A 286 6.40 -9.64 15.96
C ILE A 286 6.34 -11.04 15.36
N PHE A 287 6.29 -11.15 14.03
CA PHE A 287 6.32 -12.40 13.31
C PHE A 287 7.71 -12.64 12.74
N ASP A 288 8.43 -13.64 13.27
CA ASP A 288 9.83 -13.90 12.92
C ASP A 288 10.24 -15.36 13.21
N GLY A 289 11.53 -15.66 13.27
CA GLY A 289 12.10 -17.00 13.49
C GLY A 289 12.23 -17.42 14.96
N GLY A 290 11.66 -16.69 15.91
CA GLY A 290 11.75 -17.00 17.35
C GLY A 290 12.89 -16.28 18.05
N LEU A 291 13.16 -16.69 19.29
CA LEU A 291 14.23 -16.17 20.15
C LEU A 291 15.09 -17.33 20.68
N PRO A 292 16.41 -17.11 20.93
CA PRO A 292 17.24 -18.10 21.59
C PRO A 292 16.80 -18.34 23.04
N ALA A 293 17.08 -19.52 23.59
CA ALA A 293 16.60 -19.92 24.91
C ALA A 293 16.96 -18.98 26.06
N ASN A 294 18.12 -18.31 25.97
CA ASN A 294 18.63 -17.41 27.01
C ASN A 294 18.62 -15.94 26.54
N HIS A 295 17.51 -15.49 25.94
CA HIS A 295 17.41 -14.15 25.35
C HIS A 295 17.35 -12.99 26.37
N GLY A 296 17.03 -13.26 27.65
CA GLY A 296 16.99 -12.26 28.72
C GLY A 296 15.86 -11.23 28.61
N LEU A 297 14.86 -11.46 27.76
CA LEU A 297 13.74 -10.54 27.50
C LEU A 297 12.41 -11.00 28.11
N ASP A 298 12.42 -12.02 28.99
CA ASP A 298 11.21 -12.67 29.56
C ASP A 298 10.25 -11.70 30.24
N ARG A 299 10.77 -10.57 30.72
CA ARG A 299 9.98 -9.50 31.36
C ARG A 299 8.98 -8.84 30.38
N TRP A 300 9.36 -8.70 29.10
CA TRP A 300 8.61 -7.92 28.11
C TRP A 300 8.14 -8.74 26.93
N VAL A 301 8.62 -9.99 26.80
CA VAL A 301 8.33 -10.81 25.62
C VAL A 301 7.67 -12.12 26.05
N THR A 302 6.54 -12.42 25.42
CA THR A 302 5.93 -13.73 25.44
C THR A 302 6.22 -14.41 24.09
N LEU A 303 6.93 -15.54 24.13
CA LEU A 303 7.24 -16.30 22.94
C LEU A 303 6.11 -17.30 22.65
N HIS A 304 5.66 -17.30 21.41
CA HIS A 304 4.65 -18.23 20.89
C HIS A 304 5.17 -18.97 19.67
N ASP A 305 4.80 -20.22 19.53
CA ASP A 305 4.96 -21.00 18.31
C ASP A 305 3.65 -20.97 17.52
N ALA A 306 3.74 -20.56 16.25
CA ALA A 306 2.57 -20.64 15.38
C ALA A 306 2.19 -22.11 15.08
N PRO A 307 0.91 -22.42 14.85
CA PRO A 307 0.47 -23.77 14.55
C PRO A 307 1.25 -24.37 13.37
N GLY A 308 1.76 -25.59 13.54
CA GLY A 308 2.45 -26.31 12.49
C GLY A 308 3.86 -25.79 12.12
N VAL A 309 4.44 -24.89 12.91
CA VAL A 309 5.85 -24.48 12.71
C VAL A 309 6.78 -25.61 13.18
N GLY A 310 7.82 -25.91 12.40
CA GLY A 310 8.83 -26.91 12.74
C GLY A 310 9.74 -26.50 13.90
N ALA A 311 10.83 -27.24 14.16
CA ALA A 311 11.79 -26.86 15.20
C ALA A 311 12.46 -25.52 14.90
N ALA A 312 12.95 -24.84 15.94
CA ALA A 312 13.56 -23.53 15.81
C ALA A 312 14.92 -23.62 15.08
N VAL A 313 15.15 -22.69 14.17
CA VAL A 313 16.41 -22.54 13.42
C VAL A 313 17.26 -21.44 14.04
N ALA A 314 18.53 -21.73 14.36
CA ALA A 314 19.39 -20.78 15.06
C ALA A 314 19.57 -19.43 14.34
N SER A 315 19.64 -19.41 13.00
CA SER A 315 19.69 -18.16 12.22
C SER A 315 18.42 -17.34 12.39
N GLY A 316 17.25 -17.99 12.36
CA GLY A 316 15.96 -17.35 12.60
C GLY A 316 15.83 -16.77 14.02
N GLN A 317 16.29 -17.51 15.02
CA GLN A 317 16.30 -17.04 16.40
C GLN A 317 17.21 -15.81 16.61
N ARG A 318 18.41 -15.81 16.01
CA ARG A 318 19.29 -14.63 16.02
C ARG A 318 18.66 -13.41 15.38
N HIS A 319 18.00 -13.62 14.23
CA HIS A 319 17.29 -12.55 13.54
C HIS A 319 16.12 -12.02 14.38
N GLY A 320 15.29 -12.91 14.92
CA GLY A 320 14.17 -12.53 15.77
C GLY A 320 14.60 -11.77 17.04
N LEU A 321 15.75 -12.14 17.64
CA LEU A 321 16.31 -11.39 18.78
C LEU A 321 16.70 -9.97 18.40
N ALA A 322 17.38 -9.77 17.27
CA ALA A 322 17.77 -8.44 16.80
C ALA A 322 16.55 -7.57 16.46
N VAL A 323 15.55 -8.14 15.79
CA VAL A 323 14.26 -7.49 15.45
C VAL A 323 13.51 -7.06 16.73
N THR A 324 13.41 -7.98 17.71
CA THR A 324 12.73 -7.71 18.98
C THR A 324 13.49 -6.65 19.80
N SER A 325 14.83 -6.72 19.83
CA SER A 325 15.67 -5.70 20.45
C SER A 325 15.46 -4.32 19.83
N ALA A 326 15.41 -4.23 18.51
CA ALA A 326 15.17 -2.98 17.79
C ALA A 326 13.81 -2.36 18.14
N PHE A 327 12.77 -3.18 18.32
CA PHE A 327 11.47 -2.72 18.79
C PHE A 327 11.49 -2.26 20.25
N LEU A 328 11.99 -3.08 21.16
CA LEU A 328 11.94 -2.78 22.59
C LEU A 328 12.80 -1.57 22.97
N PHE A 329 13.99 -1.45 22.39
CA PHE A 329 15.00 -0.49 22.86
C PHE A 329 15.41 0.54 21.81
N GLY A 330 15.20 0.28 20.50
CA GLY A 330 15.87 1.03 19.45
C GLY A 330 17.36 0.69 19.35
N PRO A 331 18.18 1.52 18.70
CA PRO A 331 19.63 1.31 18.65
C PRO A 331 20.25 1.45 20.03
N LEU A 332 20.95 0.42 20.48
CA LEU A 332 21.68 0.41 21.74
C LEU A 332 22.90 1.32 21.66
N THR A 333 23.35 1.83 22.79
CA THR A 333 24.53 2.66 22.91
C THR A 333 25.48 2.03 23.94
N PRO A 334 26.76 1.86 23.62
CA PRO A 334 27.74 1.39 24.61
C PRO A 334 27.69 2.23 25.88
N ASP A 335 27.85 1.58 27.02
CA ASP A 335 27.90 2.20 28.35
C ASP A 335 26.68 3.01 28.79
N GLN A 336 25.56 2.86 28.09
CA GLN A 336 24.28 3.49 28.43
C GLN A 336 23.18 2.42 28.56
N PRO A 337 22.47 2.34 29.69
CA PRO A 337 21.34 1.45 29.81
C PRO A 337 20.24 1.91 28.83
N PRO A 338 19.59 0.98 28.10
CA PRO A 338 18.47 1.33 27.25
C PRO A 338 17.27 1.83 28.05
N SER A 339 16.41 2.63 27.41
CA SER A 339 15.16 3.08 28.04
C SER A 339 14.22 1.90 28.28
N VAL A 340 13.35 2.03 29.29
CA VAL A 340 12.26 1.06 29.54
C VAL A 340 11.41 0.92 28.28
N PRO A 341 11.05 -0.31 27.86
CA PRO A 341 10.20 -0.55 26.72
C PRO A 341 8.84 0.15 26.84
N TYR A 342 8.31 0.62 25.72
CA TYR A 342 6.98 1.25 25.71
C TYR A 342 5.86 0.26 25.98
N THR A 343 6.01 -1.00 25.53
CA THR A 343 4.98 -2.04 25.65
C THR A 343 5.61 -3.44 25.63
N ASN A 344 4.82 -4.44 26.00
CA ASN A 344 5.15 -5.84 25.86
C ASN A 344 4.98 -6.31 24.41
N VAL A 345 5.53 -7.49 24.09
CA VAL A 345 5.52 -8.10 22.76
C VAL A 345 5.12 -9.57 22.86
N ASP A 346 4.17 -9.98 22.01
CA ASP A 346 3.99 -11.36 21.62
C ASP A 346 4.91 -11.65 20.43
N HIS A 347 5.97 -12.41 20.63
CA HIS A 347 6.85 -12.85 19.56
C HIS A 347 6.36 -14.19 19.01
N TRP A 348 5.84 -14.18 17.80
CA TRP A 348 5.35 -15.37 17.10
C TRP A 348 6.43 -15.94 16.20
N ARG A 349 6.90 -17.16 16.53
CA ARG A 349 7.77 -17.92 15.65
C ARG A 349 6.92 -18.55 14.53
N VAL A 350 7.12 -18.04 13.32
CA VAL A 350 6.38 -18.45 12.11
C VAL A 350 7.25 -19.21 11.11
N TYR A 351 8.58 -19.21 11.32
CA TYR A 351 9.58 -19.90 10.52
C TYR A 351 10.32 -20.95 11.38
N GLY A 352 10.60 -22.14 10.81
CA GLY A 352 11.25 -23.25 11.51
C GLY A 352 11.83 -24.29 10.55
N GLU A 353 12.42 -25.36 11.11
CA GLU A 353 12.89 -26.48 10.32
C GLU A 353 11.76 -27.12 9.50
N GLY A 354 12.07 -27.53 8.27
CA GLY A 354 11.10 -28.09 7.33
C GLY A 354 10.39 -27.04 6.47
N ASP A 355 10.61 -25.74 6.73
CA ASP A 355 10.13 -24.65 5.88
C ASP A 355 11.10 -24.38 4.71
N ASP A 356 12.18 -25.14 4.55
CA ASP A 356 13.10 -25.05 3.41
C ASP A 356 12.54 -25.70 2.12
N ASP A 357 11.25 -26.06 2.11
CA ASP A 357 10.60 -26.52 0.89
C ASP A 357 10.32 -25.35 -0.05
N ASP A 358 10.14 -25.63 -1.33
CA ASP A 358 9.91 -24.60 -2.33
C ASP A 358 8.61 -23.79 -2.15
N PHE A 359 7.75 -24.21 -1.20
CA PHE A 359 6.45 -23.58 -0.91
C PHE A 359 6.35 -23.00 0.50
N GLU A 360 7.46 -22.76 1.16
CA GLU A 360 7.53 -22.19 2.50
C GLU A 360 6.74 -20.88 2.64
N SER A 361 6.73 -20.07 1.58
CA SER A 361 6.01 -18.79 1.57
C SER A 361 4.50 -18.95 1.82
N PHE A 362 3.89 -20.04 1.37
CA PHE A 362 2.49 -20.35 1.63
C PHE A 362 2.27 -20.71 3.10
N ALA A 363 3.10 -21.61 3.63
CA ALA A 363 2.98 -22.08 5.02
C ALA A 363 3.17 -20.95 6.04
N ILE A 364 4.15 -20.06 5.81
CA ILE A 364 4.41 -18.95 6.71
C ILE A 364 3.25 -17.92 6.67
N LEU A 365 2.72 -17.62 5.47
CA LEU A 365 1.57 -16.73 5.35
C LEU A 365 0.34 -17.30 6.07
N ASP A 366 0.09 -18.63 5.99
CA ASP A 366 -1.00 -19.29 6.71
C ASP A 366 -0.88 -19.07 8.21
N ARG A 367 0.32 -19.28 8.77
CA ARG A 367 0.58 -19.10 10.20
C ARG A 367 0.34 -17.66 10.65
N ILE A 368 0.77 -16.68 9.87
CA ILE A 368 0.52 -15.25 10.16
C ILE A 368 -0.98 -14.97 10.10
N GLU A 369 -1.68 -15.48 9.10
CA GLU A 369 -3.12 -15.31 8.93
C GLU A 369 -3.90 -15.92 10.11
N ASP A 370 -3.58 -17.15 10.52
CA ASP A 370 -4.23 -17.82 11.64
C ASP A 370 -4.12 -17.02 12.93
N VAL A 371 -2.95 -16.44 13.20
CA VAL A 371 -2.76 -15.57 14.35
C VAL A 371 -3.59 -14.28 14.23
N LEU A 372 -3.53 -13.59 13.07
CA LEU A 372 -4.23 -12.32 12.90
C LEU A 372 -5.75 -12.46 12.83
N THR A 373 -6.27 -13.61 12.45
CA THR A 373 -7.72 -13.90 12.47
C THR A 373 -8.22 -14.31 13.86
N SER A 374 -7.39 -14.97 14.65
CA SER A 374 -7.73 -15.39 16.01
C SER A 374 -7.52 -14.32 17.06
N ARG A 375 -6.62 -13.36 16.83
CA ARG A 375 -6.23 -12.34 17.81
C ARG A 375 -6.02 -10.98 17.16
N ARG A 376 -6.45 -9.93 17.82
CA ARG A 376 -6.25 -8.54 17.39
C ARG A 376 -5.01 -7.94 18.05
N TYR A 377 -4.25 -7.16 17.28
CA TYR A 377 -3.09 -6.41 17.74
C TYR A 377 -3.19 -4.94 17.36
N ASP A 378 -2.75 -4.06 18.24
CA ASP A 378 -2.60 -2.63 17.93
C ASP A 378 -1.45 -2.39 16.94
N PHE A 379 -0.38 -3.18 17.07
CA PHE A 379 0.81 -3.11 16.23
C PHE A 379 1.29 -4.49 15.82
N ILE A 380 1.72 -4.62 14.59
CA ILE A 380 2.42 -5.81 14.10
C ILE A 380 3.67 -5.43 13.31
N ASN A 381 4.71 -6.27 13.42
CA ASN A 381 5.89 -6.17 12.57
C ASN A 381 6.12 -7.49 11.84
N ILE A 382 6.38 -7.37 10.54
CA ILE A 382 6.77 -8.49 9.67
C ILE A 382 8.08 -8.10 8.99
N SER A 383 9.17 -8.73 9.44
CA SER A 383 10.52 -8.53 8.89
C SER A 383 10.96 -9.67 7.99
N LEU A 384 10.03 -10.39 7.40
CA LEU A 384 10.22 -11.49 6.46
C LEU A 384 9.18 -11.40 5.33
N GLY A 385 9.45 -12.03 4.20
CA GLY A 385 8.53 -12.03 3.07
C GLY A 385 9.12 -12.67 1.81
N PRO A 386 8.32 -12.81 0.74
CA PRO A 386 8.77 -13.37 -0.52
C PRO A 386 9.93 -12.61 -1.13
N SER A 387 10.99 -13.32 -1.54
CA SER A 387 12.23 -12.76 -2.04
C SER A 387 12.18 -12.45 -3.54
N TYR A 388 11.30 -11.54 -3.95
CA TYR A 388 11.28 -10.98 -5.30
C TYR A 388 10.82 -9.52 -5.30
N ALA A 389 11.28 -8.75 -6.29
CA ALA A 389 10.86 -7.37 -6.47
C ALA A 389 9.42 -7.30 -6.98
N ILE A 390 8.63 -6.36 -6.46
CA ILE A 390 7.23 -6.19 -6.92
C ILE A 390 7.13 -5.93 -8.42
N GLU A 391 6.03 -6.38 -9.00
CA GLU A 391 5.63 -6.11 -10.38
C GLU A 391 4.46 -5.11 -10.42
N ASP A 392 4.25 -4.44 -11.56
CA ASP A 392 3.20 -3.43 -11.69
C ASP A 392 1.85 -4.03 -12.05
N ASP A 393 1.84 -5.22 -12.66
CA ASP A 393 0.68 -5.86 -13.27
C ASP A 393 0.07 -7.00 -12.44
N ASP A 394 0.73 -7.35 -11.32
CA ASP A 394 0.26 -8.41 -10.45
C ASP A 394 0.45 -8.08 -8.96
N VAL A 395 -0.28 -8.78 -8.10
CA VAL A 395 -0.27 -8.61 -6.63
C VAL A 395 0.13 -9.91 -5.98
N SER A 396 1.07 -9.86 -5.03
CA SER A 396 1.44 -11.01 -4.21
C SER A 396 0.28 -11.47 -3.32
N PRO A 397 0.12 -12.78 -3.07
CA PRO A 397 -0.83 -13.28 -2.07
C PRO A 397 -0.58 -12.68 -0.68
N TRP A 398 0.68 -12.46 -0.31
CA TRP A 398 1.06 -11.82 0.95
C TRP A 398 0.53 -10.38 1.06
N THR A 399 0.76 -9.57 0.04
CA THR A 399 0.26 -8.19 0.00
C THR A 399 -1.25 -8.14 0.03
N ALA A 400 -1.90 -8.93 -0.84
CA ALA A 400 -3.34 -8.96 -0.96
C ALA A 400 -4.02 -9.38 0.35
N ARG A 401 -3.51 -10.44 0.99
CA ARG A 401 -4.12 -10.98 2.20
C ARG A 401 -3.93 -10.07 3.41
N LEU A 402 -2.73 -9.53 3.60
CA LEU A 402 -2.48 -8.58 4.68
C LEU A 402 -3.29 -7.30 4.51
N ASP A 403 -3.37 -6.76 3.30
CA ASP A 403 -4.20 -5.58 3.05
C ASP A 403 -5.70 -5.83 3.33
N GLN A 404 -6.22 -7.04 3.06
CA GLN A 404 -7.59 -7.41 3.44
C GLN A 404 -7.77 -7.48 4.95
N LEU A 405 -6.86 -8.15 5.67
CA LEU A 405 -6.92 -8.29 7.13
C LEU A 405 -6.83 -6.93 7.84
N LEU A 406 -6.04 -6.01 7.30
CA LEU A 406 -5.78 -4.70 7.89
C LEU A 406 -6.76 -3.59 7.43
N ALA A 407 -7.67 -3.87 6.50
CA ALA A 407 -8.57 -2.89 5.90
C ALA A 407 -9.46 -2.12 6.91
N GLY A 408 -9.71 -2.70 8.09
CA GLY A 408 -10.46 -2.07 9.18
C GLY A 408 -9.79 -0.86 9.82
N GLY A 409 -8.47 -0.70 9.65
CA GLY A 409 -7.69 0.41 10.22
C GLY A 409 -7.61 0.38 11.75
N ASP A 410 -7.51 -0.81 12.33
CA ASP A 410 -7.35 -1.02 13.78
C ASP A 410 -5.90 -1.31 14.17
N THR A 411 -5.10 -1.80 13.23
CA THR A 411 -3.72 -2.25 13.44
C THR A 411 -2.73 -1.41 12.62
N VAL A 412 -1.64 -1.00 13.21
CA VAL A 412 -0.47 -0.44 12.50
C VAL A 412 0.48 -1.58 12.18
N ALA A 413 0.70 -1.85 10.89
CA ALA A 413 1.62 -2.87 10.44
C ALA A 413 2.88 -2.24 9.85
N THR A 414 4.05 -2.56 10.39
CA THR A 414 5.35 -2.17 9.82
C THR A 414 5.98 -3.36 9.10
N ILE A 415 6.38 -3.13 7.86
CA ILE A 415 6.91 -4.17 6.98
C ILE A 415 8.27 -3.74 6.44
N ALA A 416 9.26 -4.63 6.54
CA ALA A 416 10.56 -4.41 5.93
C ALA A 416 10.46 -4.40 4.40
N CYS A 417 11.11 -3.42 3.75
CA CYS A 417 11.02 -3.27 2.29
C CYS A 417 11.87 -4.25 1.49
N GLY A 418 12.78 -4.97 2.13
CA GLY A 418 13.73 -5.87 1.49
C GLY A 418 15.15 -5.28 1.39
N ASN A 419 16.13 -6.16 1.17
CA ASN A 419 17.56 -5.83 1.20
C ASN A 419 18.23 -5.95 -0.20
N ASN A 420 17.42 -5.91 -1.27
CA ASN A 420 17.82 -6.03 -2.67
C ASN A 420 18.08 -4.68 -3.37
N GLY A 421 18.20 -3.58 -2.63
CA GLY A 421 18.30 -2.23 -3.20
C GLY A 421 19.52 -1.97 -4.08
N ALA A 422 20.55 -2.80 -3.98
CA ALA A 422 21.75 -2.78 -4.84
C ALA A 422 21.61 -3.65 -6.11
N ALA A 423 20.50 -4.37 -6.28
CA ALA A 423 20.24 -5.19 -7.44
C ALA A 423 20.05 -4.37 -8.72
N ASP A 424 20.06 -5.02 -9.88
CA ASP A 424 20.01 -4.36 -11.17
C ASP A 424 18.75 -3.48 -11.35
N GLN A 425 19.00 -2.21 -11.68
CA GLN A 425 17.96 -1.21 -11.88
C GLN A 425 17.26 -1.35 -13.23
N ALA A 426 17.97 -1.80 -14.26
CA ALA A 426 17.40 -1.94 -15.60
C ALA A 426 16.32 -3.03 -15.62
N SER A 427 16.56 -4.13 -14.91
CA SER A 427 15.61 -5.23 -14.70
C SER A 427 14.64 -4.96 -13.55
N ARG A 428 14.73 -3.81 -12.89
CA ARG A 428 13.87 -3.37 -11.75
C ARG A 428 13.95 -4.31 -10.53
N LEU A 429 14.99 -5.10 -10.40
CA LEU A 429 15.18 -6.04 -9.28
C LEU A 429 15.48 -5.36 -7.94
N HIS A 430 15.83 -4.07 -7.96
CA HIS A 430 16.05 -3.21 -6.79
C HIS A 430 14.78 -2.82 -6.04
N ARG A 431 13.61 -3.06 -6.64
CA ARG A 431 12.34 -2.60 -6.07
C ARG A 431 12.00 -3.30 -4.77
N ILE A 432 11.16 -2.63 -3.98
CA ILE A 432 10.61 -3.17 -2.73
C ILE A 432 10.03 -4.57 -2.94
N GLN A 433 10.01 -5.35 -1.87
CA GLN A 433 9.53 -6.73 -1.87
C GLN A 433 8.16 -6.83 -1.19
N PRO A 434 7.29 -7.77 -1.62
CA PRO A 434 6.05 -8.06 -0.91
C PRO A 434 6.33 -8.46 0.56
N PRO A 435 5.46 -8.13 1.50
CA PRO A 435 4.21 -7.36 1.37
C PRO A 435 4.36 -5.85 1.65
N SER A 436 5.57 -5.28 1.53
CA SER A 436 5.80 -3.86 1.84
C SER A 436 5.11 -2.89 0.85
N ASP A 437 4.68 -3.39 -0.30
CA ASP A 437 3.90 -2.67 -1.30
C ASP A 437 2.41 -2.52 -0.94
N GLY A 438 1.96 -3.14 0.15
CA GLY A 438 0.59 -3.04 0.64
C GLY A 438 0.17 -1.60 0.93
N VAL A 439 -1.12 -1.30 0.73
CA VAL A 439 -1.68 0.05 0.90
C VAL A 439 -2.11 0.32 2.35
N ASN A 440 -2.42 -0.74 3.10
CA ASN A 440 -2.82 -0.68 4.51
C ASN A 440 -1.66 -0.93 5.48
N VAL A 441 -0.43 -1.01 4.98
CA VAL A 441 0.78 -1.20 5.78
C VAL A 441 1.68 0.03 5.72
N LEU A 442 2.67 0.10 6.58
CA LEU A 442 3.78 1.04 6.56
C LEU A 442 5.03 0.29 6.09
N GLY A 443 5.34 0.37 4.79
CA GLY A 443 6.58 -0.18 4.23
C GLY A 443 7.77 0.67 4.65
N VAL A 444 8.75 0.07 5.32
CA VAL A 444 9.89 0.78 5.93
C VAL A 444 11.19 0.40 5.24
N GLY A 445 11.85 1.38 4.64
CA GLY A 445 13.21 1.28 4.14
C GLY A 445 14.24 1.60 5.21
N ALA A 446 15.52 1.42 4.91
CA ALA A 446 16.61 1.67 5.82
C ALA A 446 17.43 2.90 5.42
N SER A 447 17.82 3.73 6.40
CA SER A 447 18.86 4.75 6.29
C SER A 447 20.18 4.25 6.90
N ASP A 448 21.29 4.80 6.40
CA ASP A 448 22.64 4.52 6.88
C ASP A 448 22.99 5.22 8.20
N GLY A 449 22.20 6.23 8.59
CA GLY A 449 22.36 7.03 9.80
C GLY A 449 21.10 7.82 10.12
N PHE A 450 21.16 8.58 11.19
CA PHE A 450 20.09 9.50 11.65
C PHE A 450 20.56 10.94 11.86
N ALA A 451 21.87 11.20 11.67
CA ALA A 451 22.45 12.53 11.74
C ALA A 451 22.27 13.32 10.43
N ALA A 452 22.58 14.60 10.44
CA ALA A 452 22.60 15.40 9.23
C ALA A 452 23.55 14.76 8.18
N GLY A 453 23.07 14.67 6.91
CA GLY A 453 23.82 14.03 5.83
C GLY A 453 23.52 12.54 5.62
N TRP A 454 22.59 11.97 6.38
CA TRP A 454 22.12 10.58 6.16
C TRP A 454 21.69 10.33 4.71
N GLN A 455 21.81 9.08 4.28
CA GLN A 455 21.36 8.61 2.98
C GLN A 455 20.53 7.33 3.15
N ARG A 456 19.82 6.93 2.09
CA ARG A 456 19.26 5.58 2.01
C ARG A 456 20.41 4.59 2.10
N ALA A 457 20.28 3.58 2.95
CA ALA A 457 21.27 2.51 3.00
C ALA A 457 21.35 1.78 1.64
N PRO A 458 22.54 1.50 1.09
CA PRO A 458 22.69 0.93 -0.27
C PRO A 458 21.88 -0.35 -0.50
N TYR A 459 21.78 -1.20 0.51
CA TYR A 459 21.04 -2.45 0.45
C TYR A 459 19.52 -2.25 0.48
N SER A 460 19.04 -1.15 1.05
CA SER A 460 17.59 -0.92 1.22
C SER A 460 16.88 -0.89 -0.13
N ALA A 461 15.94 -1.79 -0.33
CA ALA A 461 15.05 -1.76 -1.48
C ALA A 461 14.28 -0.44 -1.56
N TRP A 462 13.90 -0.02 -2.76
CA TRP A 462 13.28 1.25 -3.01
C TRP A 462 12.24 1.19 -4.13
N GLY A 463 11.48 2.25 -4.29
CA GLY A 463 10.33 2.35 -5.18
C GLY A 463 10.67 2.54 -6.67
N PRO A 464 9.67 2.95 -7.44
CA PRO A 464 8.31 3.24 -6.99
C PRO A 464 7.53 1.98 -6.60
N GLY A 465 6.49 2.17 -5.79
CA GLY A 465 5.48 1.16 -5.54
C GLY A 465 4.60 0.89 -6.76
N ARG A 466 3.57 0.04 -6.63
CA ARG A 466 2.50 -0.14 -7.63
C ARG A 466 1.49 1.02 -7.55
N SER A 467 0.71 1.23 -8.60
CA SER A 467 -0.45 2.13 -8.55
C SER A 467 -1.70 1.40 -7.99
N PRO A 468 -2.46 1.95 -7.03
CA PRO A 468 -2.06 3.07 -6.16
C PRO A 468 -1.04 2.61 -5.11
N GLY A 469 -0.29 3.54 -4.54
CA GLY A 469 0.80 3.24 -3.62
C GLY A 469 2.17 3.49 -4.27
N TYR A 470 2.28 4.51 -5.12
CA TYR A 470 3.54 4.84 -5.79
C TYR A 470 4.63 5.32 -4.82
N VAL A 471 4.24 5.96 -3.72
CA VAL A 471 5.21 6.41 -2.72
C VAL A 471 5.55 5.24 -1.82
N LYS A 472 6.58 4.50 -2.21
CA LYS A 472 7.17 3.40 -1.45
C LYS A 472 8.71 3.46 -1.54
N PRO A 473 9.43 3.09 -0.43
CA PRO A 473 8.86 2.78 0.90
C PRO A 473 7.97 3.92 1.39
N ASP A 474 7.09 3.69 2.39
CA ASP A 474 6.34 4.81 2.99
C ASP A 474 7.29 5.81 3.65
N LEU A 475 8.31 5.33 4.35
CA LEU A 475 9.38 6.12 4.96
C LEU A 475 10.63 5.25 5.15
N VAL A 476 11.73 5.88 5.54
CA VAL A 476 12.93 5.18 6.00
C VAL A 476 13.16 5.42 7.49
N ALA A 477 13.72 4.42 8.16
CA ALA A 477 14.19 4.52 9.52
C ALA A 477 15.67 4.05 9.61
N PHE A 478 16.36 4.35 10.68
CA PHE A 478 17.73 3.90 10.85
C PHE A 478 17.79 2.38 10.87
N GLY A 479 18.49 1.81 9.88
CA GLY A 479 18.68 0.38 9.72
C GLY A 479 20.14 -0.05 9.80
N GLY A 480 21.05 0.91 9.92
CA GLY A 480 22.50 0.69 10.00
C GLY A 480 23.19 0.54 8.65
N CYS A 481 24.51 0.65 8.67
CA CYS A 481 25.44 0.36 7.58
C CYS A 481 26.78 -0.11 8.14
N HIS A 482 27.72 -0.49 7.26
CA HIS A 482 29.07 -0.92 7.71
C HIS A 482 29.80 0.15 8.53
N GLY A 483 29.64 1.43 8.17
CA GLY A 483 30.29 2.55 8.89
C GLY A 483 29.60 2.95 10.18
N GLN A 484 28.29 2.73 10.29
CA GLN A 484 27.45 3.01 11.45
C GLN A 484 26.41 1.88 11.60
N PRO A 485 26.81 0.74 12.21
CA PRO A 485 25.87 -0.38 12.39
C PRO A 485 24.77 -0.03 13.40
N PHE A 486 23.61 -0.66 13.24
CA PHE A 486 22.57 -0.66 14.24
C PHE A 486 22.98 -1.63 15.37
N LEU A 487 23.07 -1.16 16.59
CA LEU A 487 23.45 -2.00 17.73
C LEU A 487 22.19 -2.63 18.33
N ALA A 488 22.10 -3.95 18.29
CA ALA A 488 20.99 -4.75 18.81
C ALA A 488 21.50 -5.86 19.73
N LEU A 489 20.63 -6.43 20.55
CA LEU A 489 20.97 -7.59 21.38
C LEU A 489 21.38 -8.79 20.51
N SER A 490 22.33 -9.56 21.00
CA SER A 490 22.88 -10.76 20.35
C SER A 490 22.99 -11.91 21.36
N GLU A 491 23.24 -13.14 20.87
CA GLU A 491 23.37 -14.35 21.71
C GLU A 491 24.60 -14.39 22.62
N VAL A 492 25.47 -13.41 22.57
CA VAL A 492 26.69 -13.38 23.37
C VAL A 492 26.33 -13.23 24.85
N SER A 493 26.63 -14.23 25.65
CA SER A 493 26.34 -14.26 27.09
C SER A 493 27.45 -13.56 27.89
N PRO A 494 27.11 -12.79 28.95
CA PRO A 494 25.80 -12.29 29.36
C PRO A 494 25.27 -11.26 28.35
N ALA A 495 23.95 -11.03 28.29
CA ALA A 495 23.25 -10.23 27.29
C ALA A 495 24.14 -9.15 26.64
N GLY A 496 24.63 -9.43 25.44
CA GLY A 496 25.56 -8.54 24.71
C GLY A 496 24.85 -7.89 23.54
N ALA A 497 25.31 -6.71 23.14
CA ALA A 497 24.87 -6.07 21.93
C ALA A 497 25.95 -6.17 20.85
N GLN A 498 25.53 -6.28 19.61
CA GLN A 498 26.38 -6.38 18.45
C GLN A 498 25.80 -5.56 17.28
N GLY A 499 26.67 -5.14 16.37
CA GLY A 499 26.28 -4.40 15.19
C GLY A 499 25.54 -5.31 14.18
N THR A 500 24.45 -4.81 13.65
CA THR A 500 23.64 -5.40 12.58
C THR A 500 23.22 -4.34 11.58
N MET A 501 22.64 -4.72 10.46
CA MET A 501 22.04 -3.80 9.50
C MET A 501 20.97 -4.52 8.66
N GLY A 502 19.93 -3.78 8.28
CA GLY A 502 18.86 -4.34 7.44
C GLY A 502 17.56 -3.52 7.52
N THR A 503 16.72 -3.64 6.51
CA THR A 503 15.34 -3.12 6.58
C THR A 503 14.52 -3.87 7.62
N SER A 504 14.88 -5.13 7.91
CA SER A 504 14.31 -5.95 8.98
C SER A 504 14.55 -5.36 10.39
N ILE A 505 15.52 -4.47 10.54
CA ILE A 505 15.83 -3.75 11.79
C ILE A 505 15.17 -2.36 11.77
N ALA A 506 15.11 -1.71 10.62
CA ALA A 506 14.48 -0.41 10.45
C ALA A 506 12.95 -0.47 10.71
N ALA A 507 12.28 -1.54 10.26
CA ALA A 507 10.83 -1.69 10.41
C ALA A 507 10.37 -1.77 11.87
N PRO A 508 10.93 -2.65 12.73
CA PRO A 508 10.58 -2.66 14.15
C PRO A 508 11.00 -1.38 14.88
N SER A 509 12.08 -0.70 14.46
CA SER A 509 12.47 0.61 15.01
C SER A 509 11.41 1.68 14.68
N ALA A 510 10.82 1.67 13.49
CA ALA A 510 9.69 2.53 13.15
C ALA A 510 8.43 2.16 13.96
N MET A 511 8.15 0.85 14.15
CA MET A 511 7.04 0.39 15.00
C MET A 511 7.20 0.88 16.45
N ARG A 512 8.44 0.85 16.99
CA ARG A 512 8.76 1.40 18.31
C ARG A 512 8.32 2.86 18.44
N SER A 513 8.57 3.68 17.43
CA SER A 513 8.14 5.08 17.42
C SER A 513 6.61 5.20 17.44
N GLY A 514 5.90 4.38 16.66
CA GLY A 514 4.43 4.32 16.68
C GLY A 514 3.86 3.88 18.02
N ALA A 515 4.42 2.82 18.61
CA ALA A 515 4.05 2.33 19.95
C ALA A 515 4.34 3.39 21.01
N GLY A 516 5.47 4.10 20.91
CA GLY A 516 5.82 5.21 21.81
C GLY A 516 4.82 6.36 21.74
N ILE A 517 4.34 6.73 20.54
CA ILE A 517 3.27 7.74 20.39
C ILE A 517 1.99 7.28 21.12
N ARG A 518 1.56 6.03 20.90
CA ARG A 518 0.37 5.46 21.57
C ARG A 518 0.56 5.35 23.08
N ALA A 519 1.73 4.90 23.52
CA ALA A 519 2.08 4.77 24.94
C ALA A 519 2.16 6.12 25.65
N GLN A 520 2.47 7.21 24.94
CA GLN A 520 2.60 8.56 25.53
C GLN A 520 1.27 9.10 26.04
N PHE A 521 0.13 8.73 25.40
CA PHE A 521 -1.16 9.36 25.67
C PHE A 521 -2.17 8.39 26.27
N THR A 522 -3.08 8.93 27.08
CA THR A 522 -4.24 8.17 27.61
C THR A 522 -5.36 8.07 26.59
N GLU A 523 -5.44 9.03 25.67
CA GLU A 523 -6.42 9.02 24.58
C GLU A 523 -6.01 8.05 23.48
N GLY A 524 -6.94 7.23 23.02
CA GLY A 524 -6.69 6.26 21.94
C GLY A 524 -6.46 6.93 20.59
N LEU A 525 -5.27 6.74 20.01
CA LEU A 525 -5.00 7.11 18.63
C LEU A 525 -5.28 5.92 17.71
N TRP A 526 -6.08 6.12 16.67
CA TRP A 526 -6.35 5.09 15.67
C TRP A 526 -5.11 4.79 14.81
N ALA A 527 -5.07 3.62 14.19
CA ALA A 527 -3.96 3.25 13.32
C ALA A 527 -3.71 4.29 12.19
N PRO A 528 -4.72 4.85 11.50
CA PRO A 528 -4.49 5.94 10.54
C PRO A 528 -3.83 7.18 11.16
N ALA A 529 -4.15 7.52 12.41
CA ALA A 529 -3.55 8.67 13.08
C ALA A 529 -2.08 8.43 13.42
N VAL A 530 -1.74 7.24 13.90
CA VAL A 530 -0.35 6.86 14.17
C VAL A 530 0.46 6.85 12.87
N LYS A 531 -0.05 6.21 11.80
CA LYS A 531 0.60 6.21 10.48
C LYS A 531 0.79 7.64 9.97
N ALA A 532 -0.23 8.50 10.10
CA ALA A 532 -0.15 9.90 9.70
C ALA A 532 0.90 10.67 10.50
N LEU A 533 1.01 10.46 11.82
CA LEU A 533 2.03 11.11 12.68
C LEU A 533 3.45 10.70 12.29
N LEU A 534 3.70 9.41 12.06
CA LEU A 534 5.01 8.91 11.62
C LEU A 534 5.43 9.57 10.30
N VAL A 535 4.53 9.61 9.30
CA VAL A 535 4.78 10.24 8.01
C VAL A 535 4.86 11.77 8.11
N HIS A 536 4.05 12.38 8.96
CA HIS A 536 4.04 13.83 9.15
C HIS A 536 5.39 14.36 9.62
N HIS A 537 6.03 13.64 10.51
CA HIS A 537 7.32 14.02 11.09
C HIS A 537 8.52 13.44 10.32
N ALA A 538 8.30 12.64 9.29
CA ALA A 538 9.37 12.22 8.39
C ALA A 538 9.89 13.40 7.57
N ALA A 539 11.22 13.47 7.41
CA ALA A 539 11.89 14.55 6.70
C ALA A 539 12.73 14.02 5.54
N GLY A 540 12.50 14.54 4.34
CA GLY A 540 13.22 14.11 3.14
C GLY A 540 12.99 15.03 1.94
N GLU A 541 13.83 14.85 0.92
CA GLU A 541 13.77 15.61 -0.32
C GLU A 541 12.77 15.01 -1.30
N LEU A 542 11.97 15.86 -1.93
CA LEU A 542 10.99 15.44 -2.94
C LEU A 542 11.64 14.68 -4.12
N ALA A 543 12.84 15.09 -4.54
CA ALA A 543 13.56 14.49 -5.65
C ALA A 543 13.95 13.01 -5.38
N LYS A 544 14.11 12.63 -4.10
CA LYS A 544 14.45 11.27 -3.66
C LYS A 544 13.23 10.44 -3.21
N ARG A 545 12.01 10.86 -3.55
CA ARG A 545 10.77 10.24 -3.07
C ARG A 545 10.68 8.75 -3.35
N SER A 546 11.13 8.27 -4.49
CA SER A 546 11.16 6.83 -4.82
C SER A 546 12.15 6.05 -3.96
N GLU A 547 13.20 6.70 -3.43
CA GLU A 547 14.23 6.04 -2.61
C GLU A 547 13.90 6.02 -1.12
N ILE A 548 13.32 7.11 -0.62
CA ILE A 548 13.15 7.36 0.82
C ILE A 548 11.68 7.57 1.24
N GLY A 549 10.75 7.43 0.32
CA GLY A 549 9.34 7.69 0.61
C GLY A 549 9.10 9.11 1.09
N TRP A 550 8.38 9.25 2.20
CA TRP A 550 8.13 10.56 2.83
C TRP A 550 9.34 11.12 3.59
N GLY A 551 10.41 10.33 3.76
CA GLY A 551 11.67 10.74 4.36
C GLY A 551 12.10 9.90 5.55
N LEU A 552 13.13 10.36 6.25
CA LEU A 552 13.64 9.74 7.45
C LEU A 552 12.73 10.04 8.64
N LEU A 553 12.32 9.00 9.34
CA LEU A 553 11.59 9.10 10.59
C LEU A 553 12.49 9.68 11.69
N SER A 554 11.99 10.66 12.44
CA SER A 554 12.72 11.18 13.61
C SER A 554 12.93 10.08 14.66
N HIS A 555 14.15 10.00 15.20
CA HIS A 555 14.51 9.01 16.20
C HIS A 555 14.00 9.37 17.61
N GLY A 556 13.70 10.63 17.88
CA GLY A 556 13.26 11.10 19.19
C GLY A 556 11.74 11.14 19.32
N LEU A 557 11.17 10.46 20.33
CA LEU A 557 9.72 10.52 20.60
C LEU A 557 9.25 11.97 20.82
N GLY A 558 10.04 12.81 21.43
CA GLY A 558 9.71 14.22 21.64
C GLY A 558 9.41 14.98 20.35
N ASP A 559 10.12 14.69 19.27
CA ASP A 559 9.88 15.33 17.97
C ASP A 559 8.53 14.94 17.37
N LEU A 560 7.96 13.80 17.80
CA LEU A 560 6.70 13.25 17.29
C LEU A 560 5.48 13.71 18.10
N VAL A 561 5.68 14.06 19.39
CA VAL A 561 4.58 14.30 20.34
C VAL A 561 4.55 15.71 20.94
N LEU A 562 5.60 16.52 20.75
CA LEU A 562 5.69 17.89 21.28
C LEU A 562 5.58 18.94 20.18
N CYS A 563 4.94 20.06 20.51
CA CYS A 563 4.89 21.26 19.68
C CYS A 563 6.00 22.23 20.10
N ASN A 564 6.74 22.79 19.12
CA ASN A 564 7.71 23.83 19.36
C ASN A 564 7.03 25.20 19.51
N ASP A 565 7.81 26.24 19.90
CA ASP A 565 7.37 27.62 19.76
C ASP A 565 6.94 27.91 18.32
N TYR A 566 5.95 28.77 18.15
CA TYR A 566 5.38 29.15 16.85
C TYR A 566 4.59 28.05 16.11
N GLU A 567 4.39 26.88 16.73
CA GLU A 567 3.74 25.73 16.12
C GLU A 567 2.57 25.20 16.95
N ALA A 568 1.61 24.58 16.27
CA ALA A 568 0.57 23.77 16.88
C ALA A 568 0.30 22.55 16.00
N HIS A 569 0.32 21.33 16.60
CA HIS A 569 0.02 20.06 15.95
C HIS A 569 -1.33 19.55 16.41
N ILE A 570 -2.26 19.37 15.48
CA ILE A 570 -3.63 18.97 15.76
C ILE A 570 -3.93 17.63 15.07
N VAL A 571 -4.54 16.71 15.81
CA VAL A 571 -4.94 15.39 15.31
C VAL A 571 -6.45 15.33 15.17
N TYR A 572 -6.93 14.96 13.98
CA TYR A 572 -8.31 14.66 13.65
C TYR A 572 -8.43 13.18 13.37
N GLN A 573 -9.43 12.52 13.93
CA GLN A 573 -9.74 11.11 13.69
C GLN A 573 -11.23 11.00 13.38
N ARG A 574 -11.58 10.47 12.21
CA ARG A 574 -12.97 10.36 11.82
C ARG A 574 -13.22 9.15 10.91
N GLN A 575 -14.44 8.66 10.96
CA GLN A 575 -14.95 7.69 10.02
C GLN A 575 -15.68 8.43 8.90
N MET A 576 -15.36 8.10 7.62
CA MET A 576 -16.03 8.69 6.48
C MET A 576 -17.45 8.16 6.35
N PRO A 577 -18.45 9.03 6.23
CA PRO A 577 -19.79 8.61 5.88
C PRO A 577 -19.84 8.04 4.46
N THR A 578 -20.71 7.10 4.21
CA THR A 578 -20.91 6.49 2.88
C THR A 578 -21.53 7.47 1.86
N THR A 579 -22.22 8.49 2.36
CA THR A 579 -22.85 9.56 1.56
C THR A 579 -22.42 10.91 2.08
N GLY A 580 -22.28 11.91 1.20
CA GLY A 580 -21.89 13.26 1.58
C GLY A 580 -20.39 13.50 1.57
N ALA A 581 -19.98 14.50 2.32
CA ALA A 581 -18.60 14.91 2.54
C ALA A 581 -18.43 15.46 3.96
N VAL A 582 -17.20 15.54 4.42
CA VAL A 582 -16.84 16.11 5.72
C VAL A 582 -16.01 17.37 5.50
N ARG A 583 -16.40 18.47 6.12
CA ARG A 583 -15.58 19.67 6.22
C ARG A 583 -14.82 19.67 7.52
N LEU A 584 -13.48 19.78 7.44
CA LEU A 584 -12.57 19.84 8.59
C LEU A 584 -12.03 21.27 8.66
N TYR A 585 -12.51 22.05 9.64
CA TYR A 585 -12.04 23.42 9.85
C TYR A 585 -10.63 23.42 10.45
N LEU A 586 -9.78 24.30 9.91
CA LEU A 586 -8.44 24.51 10.46
C LEU A 586 -8.51 25.62 11.53
N PRO A 587 -8.01 25.39 12.73
CA PRO A 587 -8.13 26.34 13.83
C PRO A 587 -7.08 27.45 13.74
N VAL A 588 -7.14 28.25 12.66
CA VAL A 588 -6.30 29.42 12.48
C VAL A 588 -6.80 30.54 13.35
N PRO A 589 -6.05 30.99 14.40
CA PRO A 589 -6.52 32.03 15.30
C PRO A 589 -6.72 33.38 14.59
N PRO A 590 -7.73 34.17 14.97
CA PRO A 590 -7.91 35.51 14.43
C PRO A 590 -6.74 36.42 14.83
N GLY A 591 -6.49 37.46 14.02
CA GLY A 591 -5.46 38.47 14.31
C GLY A 591 -4.03 38.01 14.11
N LEU A 592 -3.78 36.89 13.44
CA LEU A 592 -2.43 36.51 13.00
C LEU A 592 -1.95 37.42 11.90
N SER A 593 -0.69 37.83 11.96
CA SER A 593 0.00 38.58 10.93
C SER A 593 0.99 37.71 10.14
N GLY A 594 1.41 38.19 8.97
CA GLY A 594 2.40 37.48 8.16
C GLY A 594 1.88 36.22 7.48
N ASN A 595 2.76 35.24 7.38
CA ASN A 595 2.49 33.98 6.70
C ASN A 595 2.22 32.85 7.70
N VAL A 596 1.24 32.02 7.36
CA VAL A 596 0.95 30.74 8.05
C VAL A 596 1.37 29.60 7.14
N GLU A 597 2.28 28.76 7.63
CA GLU A 597 2.58 27.48 7.01
C GLU A 597 1.58 26.46 7.54
N ILE A 598 0.96 25.75 6.60
CA ILE A 598 0.00 24.66 6.87
C ILE A 598 0.61 23.38 6.36
N LYS A 599 1.00 22.45 7.23
CA LYS A 599 1.38 21.10 6.86
C LYS A 599 0.22 20.17 7.20
N ALA A 600 -0.24 19.41 6.23
CA ALA A 600 -1.34 18.46 6.38
C ALA A 600 -0.90 17.07 5.93
N THR A 601 -1.18 16.08 6.77
CA THR A 601 -0.95 14.66 6.45
C THR A 601 -2.26 13.91 6.66
N PHE A 602 -2.79 13.36 5.57
CA PHE A 602 -3.94 12.46 5.61
C PHE A 602 -3.48 11.02 5.54
N SER A 603 -4.10 10.14 6.32
CA SER A 603 -3.95 8.70 6.18
C SER A 603 -5.30 8.01 6.36
N PHE A 604 -5.54 6.96 5.58
CA PHE A 604 -6.75 6.12 5.67
C PHE A 604 -6.42 4.67 5.35
N TYR A 605 -7.33 3.79 5.71
CA TYR A 605 -7.30 2.36 5.39
C TYR A 605 -8.53 2.01 4.58
N CYS A 606 -8.40 1.09 3.63
CA CYS A 606 -9.51 0.73 2.76
C CYS A 606 -9.45 -0.74 2.32
N ALA A 607 -10.61 -1.25 1.90
CA ALA A 607 -10.70 -2.53 1.23
C ALA A 607 -9.96 -2.51 -0.12
N VAL A 608 -9.52 -3.67 -0.58
CA VAL A 608 -8.73 -3.85 -1.80
C VAL A 608 -9.38 -4.87 -2.74
N ASP A 609 -9.07 -4.74 -4.03
CA ASP A 609 -9.45 -5.67 -5.10
C ASP A 609 -8.17 -6.26 -5.72
N PRO A 610 -7.68 -7.41 -5.23
CA PRO A 610 -6.43 -8.01 -5.70
C PRO A 610 -6.44 -8.37 -7.19
N GLU A 611 -7.59 -8.74 -7.74
CA GLU A 611 -7.78 -9.04 -9.16
C GLU A 611 -7.60 -7.81 -10.06
N ASP A 612 -7.75 -6.60 -9.50
CA ASP A 612 -7.67 -5.34 -10.23
C ASP A 612 -6.41 -4.55 -9.86
N ALA A 613 -5.25 -5.02 -10.32
CA ALA A 613 -3.96 -4.47 -9.93
C ALA A 613 -3.80 -2.96 -10.22
N ILE A 614 -4.43 -2.43 -11.29
CA ILE A 614 -4.39 -0.99 -11.61
C ILE A 614 -5.20 -0.16 -10.60
N ASN A 615 -6.28 -0.74 -10.14
CA ASN A 615 -7.28 -0.07 -9.32
C ASN A 615 -7.43 -0.77 -7.96
N TYR A 616 -6.33 -1.20 -7.42
CA TYR A 616 -6.22 -2.06 -6.26
C TYR A 616 -7.03 -1.59 -5.04
N THR A 617 -7.07 -0.27 -4.74
CA THR A 617 -7.88 0.28 -3.64
C THR A 617 -9.33 0.47 -4.05
N ARG A 618 -10.29 -0.04 -3.26
CA ARG A 618 -11.73 0.13 -3.48
C ARG A 618 -12.24 1.52 -3.10
N GLY A 619 -11.58 2.17 -2.18
CA GLY A 619 -11.92 3.49 -1.69
C GLY A 619 -10.77 4.48 -1.73
N GLY A 620 -11.10 5.76 -1.78
CA GLY A 620 -10.15 6.86 -1.74
C GLY A 620 -10.76 8.15 -1.19
N LEU A 621 -9.92 9.16 -1.01
CA LEU A 621 -10.34 10.48 -0.52
C LEU A 621 -10.08 11.57 -1.56
N ASP A 622 -11.13 12.30 -1.90
CA ASP A 622 -11.02 13.55 -2.65
C ASP A 622 -10.94 14.71 -1.67
N ILE A 623 -9.76 15.32 -1.57
CA ILE A 623 -9.43 16.33 -0.57
C ILE A 623 -9.29 17.69 -1.26
N GLN A 624 -10.15 18.62 -0.90
CA GLN A 624 -10.18 19.98 -1.44
C GLN A 624 -9.90 20.99 -0.33
N PHE A 625 -8.89 21.84 -0.52
CA PHE A 625 -8.59 22.92 0.41
C PHE A 625 -9.41 24.18 0.09
N ARG A 626 -10.03 24.77 1.09
CA ARG A 626 -10.76 26.02 1.02
C ARG A 626 -10.11 27.04 1.95
N PRO A 627 -9.39 28.02 1.40
CA PRO A 627 -8.76 29.06 2.22
C PRO A 627 -9.78 29.96 2.92
N ASP A 628 -10.92 30.19 2.27
CA ASP A 628 -12.03 30.99 2.77
C ASP A 628 -13.34 30.26 2.50
N THR A 629 -13.99 29.78 3.57
CA THR A 629 -15.28 29.11 3.48
C THR A 629 -16.48 30.06 3.53
N THR A 630 -16.27 31.33 3.79
CA THR A 630 -17.34 32.33 3.92
C THR A 630 -17.70 32.97 2.58
N ARG A 631 -16.83 32.88 1.56
CA ARG A 631 -16.99 33.55 0.28
C ARG A 631 -17.25 32.59 -0.88
N ILE A 632 -18.45 32.67 -1.43
CA ILE A 632 -18.80 31.99 -2.70
C ILE A 632 -18.34 32.89 -3.87
N PRO A 633 -17.62 32.33 -4.88
CA PRO A 633 -17.22 33.10 -6.04
C PRO A 633 -18.43 33.64 -6.83
N PRO A 634 -18.31 34.83 -7.47
CA PRO A 634 -19.37 35.33 -8.34
C PRO A 634 -19.53 34.42 -9.58
N PRO A 635 -20.69 34.46 -10.25
CA PRO A 635 -20.88 33.77 -11.52
C PRO A 635 -19.82 34.17 -12.55
N TYR A 636 -19.33 33.19 -13.33
CA TYR A 636 -18.33 33.42 -14.36
C TYR A 636 -18.61 32.61 -15.63
N MET A 637 -18.10 33.06 -16.75
CA MET A 637 -18.21 32.35 -18.02
C MET A 637 -17.07 31.32 -18.17
N LYS A 638 -17.40 30.08 -18.53
CA LYS A 638 -16.46 29.02 -18.89
C LYS A 638 -16.98 28.28 -20.12
N ASP A 639 -16.18 28.21 -21.17
CA ASP A 639 -16.49 27.51 -22.41
C ASP A 639 -17.87 27.91 -22.99
N GLY A 640 -18.18 29.24 -22.95
CA GLY A 640 -19.45 29.80 -23.42
C GLY A 640 -20.68 29.54 -22.53
N ARG A 641 -20.49 28.89 -21.36
CA ARG A 641 -21.58 28.62 -20.38
C ARG A 641 -21.42 29.47 -19.12
N LEU A 642 -22.50 30.02 -18.62
CA LEU A 642 -22.51 30.72 -17.32
C LEU A 642 -22.49 29.73 -16.18
N ILE A 643 -21.39 29.69 -15.44
CA ILE A 643 -21.23 28.90 -14.22
C ILE A 643 -21.64 29.76 -13.02
N ARG A 644 -22.54 29.24 -12.21
CA ARG A 644 -22.98 29.83 -10.92
C ARG A 644 -22.44 28.93 -9.79
N PRO A 645 -21.32 29.28 -9.13
CA PRO A 645 -20.81 28.53 -8.01
C PRO A 645 -21.83 28.50 -6.86
N THR A 646 -21.99 27.34 -6.24
CA THR A 646 -22.83 27.15 -5.04
C THR A 646 -22.01 26.85 -3.79
N VAL A 647 -20.68 26.72 -3.96
CA VAL A 647 -19.75 26.38 -2.88
C VAL A 647 -18.56 27.35 -2.90
N PRO A 648 -17.88 27.56 -1.77
CA PRO A 648 -16.68 28.38 -1.70
C PRO A 648 -15.57 27.91 -2.66
N ALA A 649 -14.71 28.84 -3.08
CA ALA A 649 -13.59 28.50 -3.95
C ALA A 649 -12.67 27.47 -3.31
N SER A 650 -12.17 26.53 -4.11
CA SER A 650 -11.17 25.56 -3.68
C SER A 650 -9.83 25.79 -4.35
N GLU A 651 -8.77 25.42 -3.66
CA GLU A 651 -7.43 25.34 -4.19
C GLU A 651 -6.90 23.93 -4.10
N SER A 652 -6.12 23.50 -5.08
CA SER A 652 -5.41 22.22 -5.00
C SER A 652 -4.37 22.27 -3.88
N PHE A 653 -4.55 21.52 -2.82
CA PHE A 653 -3.54 21.34 -1.77
C PHE A 653 -2.61 20.18 -2.12
N PHE A 654 -3.16 19.04 -2.43
CA PHE A 654 -2.45 17.88 -2.93
C PHE A 654 -2.61 17.82 -4.45
N SER A 655 -1.50 17.79 -5.18
CA SER A 655 -1.48 17.74 -6.63
C SER A 655 -0.49 16.65 -7.06
N ALA A 656 -0.85 15.84 -8.04
CA ALA A 656 0.00 14.76 -8.55
C ALA A 656 1.42 15.22 -8.88
N LYS A 657 1.59 16.43 -9.40
CA LYS A 657 2.90 17.05 -9.70
C LYS A 657 3.86 17.14 -8.51
N ASN A 658 3.34 17.07 -7.29
CA ASN A 658 4.14 17.18 -6.08
C ASN A 658 4.51 15.82 -5.46
N PHE A 659 3.98 14.73 -6.01
CA PHE A 659 4.16 13.40 -5.45
C PHE A 659 4.83 12.45 -6.43
N TYR A 660 4.63 12.65 -7.73
CA TYR A 660 5.03 11.71 -8.76
C TYR A 660 6.08 12.29 -9.70
N ALA A 661 7.11 11.49 -9.99
CA ALA A 661 8.26 11.92 -10.80
C ALA A 661 7.93 11.96 -12.31
N THR A 662 7.11 11.02 -12.80
CA THR A 662 6.82 10.91 -14.23
C THR A 662 5.48 11.52 -14.59
N GLU A 663 5.36 12.08 -15.80
CA GLU A 663 4.11 12.64 -16.31
C GLU A 663 2.99 11.59 -16.34
N TYR A 664 3.33 10.35 -16.61
CA TYR A 664 2.44 9.21 -16.58
C TYR A 664 1.76 9.04 -15.22
N MET A 665 2.54 8.96 -14.13
CA MET A 665 2.01 8.85 -12.78
C MET A 665 1.14 10.06 -12.40
N GLN A 666 1.46 11.25 -12.96
CA GLN A 666 0.70 12.46 -12.69
C GLN A 666 -0.69 12.49 -13.36
N ARG A 667 -0.90 11.71 -14.43
CA ARG A 667 -2.18 11.65 -15.16
C ARG A 667 -3.20 10.72 -14.52
N ASP A 668 -2.76 9.79 -13.68
CA ASP A 668 -3.60 8.70 -13.15
C ASP A 668 -4.58 9.18 -12.05
N ASP A 669 -4.57 10.45 -11.65
CA ASP A 669 -5.37 10.97 -10.53
C ASP A 669 -5.13 10.16 -9.23
N ALA A 670 -3.99 9.48 -9.16
CA ALA A 670 -3.65 8.48 -8.15
C ALA A 670 -3.62 9.07 -6.73
N GLN A 671 -3.38 10.39 -6.59
CA GLN A 671 -3.37 11.03 -5.29
C GLN A 671 -4.67 10.85 -4.48
N LYS A 672 -5.80 10.57 -5.12
CA LYS A 672 -7.06 10.26 -4.42
C LYS A 672 -7.07 8.88 -3.80
N TRP A 673 -6.23 8.00 -4.33
CA TRP A 673 -6.16 6.59 -3.99
C TRP A 673 -4.94 6.24 -3.15
N GLU A 674 -4.01 7.18 -2.98
CA GLU A 674 -2.90 7.05 -2.05
C GLU A 674 -3.41 7.08 -0.62
N THR A 675 -3.15 6.03 0.14
CA THR A 675 -3.64 5.89 1.51
C THR A 675 -2.93 6.81 2.50
N THR A 676 -1.82 7.43 2.09
CA THR A 676 -1.11 8.44 2.90
C THR A 676 -0.56 9.54 2.02
N LEU A 677 -0.92 10.78 2.34
CA LEU A 677 -0.50 11.99 1.65
C LEU A 677 -0.03 13.04 2.65
N THR A 678 1.14 13.62 2.42
CA THR A 678 1.61 14.77 3.23
C THR A 678 2.10 15.92 2.37
N ARG A 679 1.80 17.14 2.77
CA ARG A 679 2.27 18.37 2.13
C ARG A 679 2.23 19.57 3.06
N ALA A 680 3.14 20.51 2.81
CA ALA A 680 3.12 21.85 3.41
C ALA A 680 2.83 22.93 2.35
N LYS A 681 2.05 23.95 2.72
CA LYS A 681 1.79 25.16 1.95
C LYS A 681 1.84 26.37 2.85
N THR A 682 2.38 27.47 2.31
CA THR A 682 2.40 28.77 2.99
C THR A 682 1.33 29.69 2.42
N LYS A 683 0.54 30.31 3.28
CA LYS A 683 -0.52 31.27 2.95
C LYS A 683 -0.37 32.54 3.79
N ARG A 684 -0.83 33.65 3.27
CA ARG A 684 -0.98 34.88 4.07
C ARG A 684 -2.09 34.69 5.09
N ALA A 685 -1.86 35.06 6.34
CA ALA A 685 -2.88 34.92 7.41
C ALA A 685 -4.20 35.60 7.03
N SER A 686 -4.14 36.77 6.36
CA SER A 686 -5.32 37.52 5.89
C SER A 686 -6.15 36.81 4.81
N SER A 687 -5.61 35.80 4.14
CA SER A 687 -6.33 34.99 3.13
C SER A 687 -7.00 33.74 3.72
N LEU A 688 -6.83 33.51 5.01
CA LEU A 688 -7.36 32.35 5.72
C LEU A 688 -8.55 32.75 6.58
N VAL A 689 -9.76 32.64 6.01
CA VAL A 689 -11.03 32.99 6.71
C VAL A 689 -11.84 31.71 6.90
N GLN A 690 -11.87 31.20 8.11
CA GLN A 690 -12.44 29.88 8.43
C GLN A 690 -11.94 28.80 7.45
N PRO A 691 -10.62 28.65 7.28
CA PRO A 691 -10.08 27.72 6.29
C PRO A 691 -10.46 26.29 6.65
N ALA A 692 -10.66 25.44 5.62
CA ALA A 692 -11.08 24.05 5.82
C ALA A 692 -10.58 23.11 4.72
N PHE A 693 -10.57 21.82 5.03
CA PHE A 693 -10.53 20.75 4.03
C PHE A 693 -11.93 20.15 3.88
N ASP A 694 -12.45 20.15 2.64
CA ASP A 694 -13.61 19.34 2.29
C ASP A 694 -13.11 17.98 1.81
N VAL A 695 -13.52 16.91 2.49
CA VAL A 695 -13.11 15.55 2.25
C VAL A 695 -14.30 14.72 1.81
N SER A 696 -14.25 14.14 0.63
CA SER A 696 -15.31 13.28 0.08
C SER A 696 -14.79 11.87 -0.15
N TYR A 697 -15.59 10.86 0.19
CA TYR A 697 -15.32 9.49 -0.19
C TYR A 697 -15.46 9.28 -1.69
N VAL A 698 -14.54 8.54 -2.28
CA VAL A 698 -14.56 8.13 -3.69
C VAL A 698 -14.51 6.62 -3.74
N ALA A 699 -15.54 5.99 -4.32
CA ALA A 699 -15.56 4.55 -4.54
C ALA A 699 -14.97 4.20 -5.91
N ARG A 700 -14.34 3.02 -5.97
CA ARG A 700 -14.04 2.29 -7.20
C ARG A 700 -14.86 1.00 -7.20
N GLU A 701 -15.81 0.91 -8.11
CA GLU A 701 -16.64 -0.27 -8.31
C GLU A 701 -16.47 -0.74 -9.75
N ASN A 702 -15.72 -1.81 -9.97
CA ASN A 702 -15.52 -2.41 -11.29
C ASN A 702 -16.62 -3.44 -11.58
N GLY A 703 -17.82 -2.99 -11.92
CA GLY A 703 -18.87 -3.95 -12.29
C GLY A 703 -19.34 -4.88 -11.16
N HIS A 704 -18.74 -4.85 -9.99
CA HIS A 704 -19.21 -5.57 -8.81
C HIS A 704 -20.39 -4.82 -8.20
N GLY A 705 -21.58 -5.12 -8.71
CA GLY A 705 -22.81 -4.54 -8.18
C GLY A 705 -23.00 -4.92 -6.72
N GLY A 706 -23.06 -3.96 -5.84
CA GLY A 706 -23.60 -4.12 -4.51
C GLY A 706 -22.69 -4.16 -3.30
N ALA A 707 -21.38 -4.07 -3.44
CA ALA A 707 -20.51 -3.86 -2.28
C ALA A 707 -20.75 -2.44 -1.74
N ARG A 708 -21.50 -2.31 -0.63
CA ARG A 708 -21.65 -1.03 0.06
C ARG A 708 -20.27 -0.55 0.51
N PRO A 709 -19.91 0.73 0.29
CA PRO A 709 -18.66 1.25 0.79
C PRO A 709 -18.60 1.04 2.30
N SER A 710 -17.53 0.40 2.77
CA SER A 710 -17.28 0.28 4.21
C SER A 710 -17.00 1.66 4.79
N ASN A 711 -17.42 1.90 6.02
CA ASN A 711 -17.09 3.12 6.75
C ASN A 711 -15.57 3.22 6.91
N MET A 712 -14.93 4.02 6.09
CA MET A 712 -13.47 4.18 6.06
C MET A 712 -13.00 5.04 7.24
N LYS A 713 -12.11 4.51 8.07
CA LYS A 713 -11.39 5.30 9.08
C LYS A 713 -10.31 6.12 8.41
N PHE A 714 -10.23 7.40 8.73
CA PHE A 714 -9.16 8.28 8.30
C PHE A 714 -8.70 9.21 9.43
N ALA A 715 -7.49 9.74 9.27
CA ALA A 715 -6.95 10.76 10.15
C ALA A 715 -6.33 11.89 9.34
N LEU A 716 -6.33 13.08 9.93
CA LEU A 716 -5.57 14.24 9.50
C LEU A 716 -4.67 14.69 10.66
N VAL A 717 -3.38 14.76 10.40
CA VAL A 717 -2.42 15.47 11.23
C VAL A 717 -2.13 16.82 10.60
N LEU A 718 -2.41 17.88 11.34
CA LEU A 718 -2.27 19.26 10.89
C LEU A 718 -1.23 19.97 11.73
N THR A 719 -0.22 20.57 11.09
CA THR A 719 0.67 21.55 11.71
C THR A 719 0.35 22.94 11.17
N LEU A 720 0.11 23.86 12.08
CA LEU A 720 0.10 25.30 11.83
C LEU A 720 1.40 25.89 12.38
N ARG A 721 2.10 26.69 11.55
CA ARG A 721 3.31 27.42 11.95
C ARG A 721 3.18 28.89 11.55
N ASN A 722 3.44 29.78 12.51
CA ASN A 722 3.47 31.23 12.24
C ASN A 722 4.63 31.87 13.02
N ARG A 723 5.65 32.34 12.30
CA ARG A 723 6.87 32.93 12.89
C ARG A 723 6.66 34.21 13.69
N SER A 724 5.47 34.83 13.56
CA SER A 724 5.10 36.07 14.27
C SER A 724 4.33 35.81 15.58
N ALA A 725 3.95 34.55 15.86
CA ALA A 725 3.15 34.18 17.02
C ALA A 725 3.83 33.05 17.81
N ARG A 726 4.69 33.41 18.75
CA ARG A 726 5.39 32.44 19.62
C ARG A 726 4.41 31.61 20.44
N ASP A 727 3.28 32.20 20.78
CA ASP A 727 2.18 31.67 21.57
C ASP A 727 1.09 31.01 20.70
N LEU A 728 1.39 30.61 19.46
CA LEU A 728 0.41 30.06 18.52
C LEU A 728 -0.36 28.88 19.11
N TYR A 729 0.32 28.00 19.82
CA TYR A 729 -0.29 26.84 20.50
C TYR A 729 -1.43 27.24 21.42
N ASP A 730 -1.18 28.19 22.30
CA ASP A 730 -2.17 28.67 23.29
C ASP A 730 -3.33 29.42 22.59
N ARG A 731 -3.00 30.22 21.56
CA ARG A 731 -4.05 30.88 20.74
C ARG A 731 -4.94 29.91 20.02
N VAL A 732 -4.41 28.79 19.50
CA VAL A 732 -5.21 27.74 18.84
C VAL A 732 -6.20 27.12 19.81
N ILE A 733 -5.78 26.80 21.02
CA ILE A 733 -6.66 26.24 22.05
C ILE A 733 -7.74 27.23 22.44
N VAL A 734 -7.38 28.48 22.78
CA VAL A 734 -8.31 29.51 23.20
C VAL A 734 -9.33 29.84 22.10
N SER A 735 -8.87 30.05 20.86
CA SER A 735 -9.76 30.39 19.72
C SER A 735 -10.71 29.25 19.33
N SER A 736 -10.38 28.03 19.71
CA SER A 736 -11.24 26.85 19.45
C SER A 736 -12.35 26.66 20.49
N ALA A 737 -12.56 27.62 21.38
CA ALA A 737 -13.63 27.59 22.39
C ALA A 737 -13.66 26.28 23.20
N ASN A 738 -12.53 25.78 23.63
CA ASN A 738 -12.33 24.55 24.39
C ASN A 738 -12.76 23.24 23.67
N ARG A 739 -13.04 23.30 22.38
CA ARG A 739 -13.29 22.10 21.57
C ARG A 739 -12.03 21.26 21.39
N LEU A 740 -10.90 21.90 21.22
CA LEU A 740 -9.58 21.27 21.17
C LEU A 740 -8.95 21.20 22.55
N GLN A 741 -8.26 20.11 22.84
CA GLN A 741 -7.58 19.90 24.12
C GLN A 741 -6.18 19.31 23.90
N PRO A 742 -5.16 19.73 24.69
CA PRO A 742 -3.90 19.03 24.73
C PRO A 742 -4.13 17.55 25.09
N MET A 743 -3.50 16.67 24.39
CA MET A 743 -3.54 15.24 24.73
C MET A 743 -2.85 15.01 26.08
N ARG A 744 -3.45 14.16 26.91
CA ARG A 744 -2.97 13.92 28.28
C ARG A 744 -1.87 12.89 28.27
N PRO A 745 -0.64 13.24 28.74
CA PRO A 745 0.43 12.25 28.83
C PRO A 745 0.11 11.21 29.92
N ARG A 746 0.54 9.98 29.70
CA ARG A 746 0.56 8.94 30.75
C ARG A 746 1.65 9.29 31.77
N LEU A 747 1.36 9.04 33.03
CA LEU A 747 2.35 9.16 34.12
C LEU A 747 3.39 8.05 33.91
N GLY A 748 4.67 8.42 33.93
CA GLY A 748 5.79 7.47 33.80
C GLY A 748 6.54 7.50 32.46
N VAL A 749 5.95 8.05 31.39
CA VAL A 749 6.69 8.23 30.14
C VAL A 749 7.57 9.48 30.24
N GLN A 750 8.88 9.29 30.35
CA GLN A 750 9.84 10.39 30.27
C GLN A 750 10.12 10.73 28.82
N VAL A 751 9.59 11.83 28.31
CA VAL A 751 10.03 12.43 27.06
C VAL A 751 11.25 13.28 27.35
N PRO A 752 12.44 12.97 26.83
CA PRO A 752 13.60 13.82 26.97
C PRO A 752 13.30 15.20 26.40
N LEU A 753 13.17 16.20 27.26
CA LEU A 753 13.02 17.59 26.84
C LEU A 753 14.36 18.03 26.23
N ARG A 754 14.39 18.27 24.92
CA ARG A 754 15.54 18.97 24.32
C ARG A 754 15.58 20.37 24.87
N LEU A 755 16.72 20.73 25.48
CA LEU A 755 17.02 22.13 25.73
C LEU A 755 17.07 22.84 24.36
N PRO A 756 16.46 24.04 24.24
CA PRO A 756 16.54 24.81 23.01
C PRO A 756 18.02 25.09 22.70
N ARG A 757 18.45 24.74 21.48
CA ARG A 757 19.74 25.14 20.90
C ARG A 757 19.72 26.61 20.57
#